data_d6ed39f7496a5919448938d979bec2d6
#
_entry.id   d6ed39f7496a5919448938d979bec2d6
#
_cell.length_a   1.000
_cell.length_b   1.000
_cell.length_c   1.000
_cell.angle_alpha   90.00
_cell.angle_beta   90.00
_cell.angle_gamma   90.00
#
_symmetry.space_group_name_H-M   'P 1'
#
loop_
_entity.id
_entity.type
_entity.pdbx_description
1 polymer ?
#
loop_
_entity_poly.entity_id
_entity_poly.type
_entity_poly.pdbx_seq_one_letter_code
_entity_poly.pdbx_strand_id
1 'polypeptide(L)'
;MGIDQDGAVTVHQDLTTHATAFVINARSKHRLSQKGMNDIVAGVQQYQSSLLDNLRTQMKEVLKKNSGSTTNQLGKDAMDIFDSFIDPFANVSTTFRQNSVIRKQFCCVDAEEIPIARTICRKKRGGSTDFVIKDKLFYYVPLVKSVEQFLLHPRILTMIEEVPQRCSEGFLHDLVDGSLLKSHPLFSEKPNALQIILYTDEIEICNPLGSFSSKNKLLMVYYTLGNINPKYRSKLAAIRLLAMAKSADLRQSGVDVILNRIKEDMDALYSGVKIQTINGEKTIHGAMVSLCGDTLAQHELAGFKEGVGFAYSKCRHCECSFEDMQSQFNEDAYIKRTLENHVRQCDEIEKANTDLLRNSLRTTYGINRRSKLVDFPSFDIIRQTPQDIMHVILEGIAPLEIKCVLNHLVQSGELNLDSVNSAILGFPYSPLDVRDRPSPISPSTLMSTDGKLRQSSGQMLVLLRILPFVLEHLNVNAYVQLIMDLIEIVQIVFAPVLTIATVSRLKLLIESHLKHWKELFPDHNVTPKQHYMIHLPSQIESLGPMVRHMCMRFESKHCLFKQWASKLNFKNVCKSLINQNQIYESCQNVDPSKHPIFSNEKEMGPVSEVRDLQYLHGKLRDFLGFSEINHAVSVKWLVINGNKYITEKSLILANVLNGNTPEFGLVKSIFLVDSKLYCLEYQPFQSICFDRNVMAYQVEVPHLAQATELVDAEKLVDFTSYYTISRKGQTYVQVKYYLGDVMELHNSSNDS
;
A
#
# COMPACT_ATOMS: atom_id res chain seq x y z
N MET A 1 -33.52 15.17 2.21
CA MET A 1 -34.00 16.44 1.66
C MET A 1 -35.52 16.48 1.86
N GLY A 2 -36.01 17.32 2.75
CA GLY A 2 -37.43 17.58 2.91
C GLY A 2 -37.74 18.80 2.08
N ILE A 3 -38.77 18.71 1.24
CA ILE A 3 -39.33 19.84 0.49
C ILE A 3 -40.50 20.32 1.32
N ASP A 4 -40.41 21.51 1.90
CA ASP A 4 -41.57 22.19 2.48
C ASP A 4 -42.43 22.84 1.40
N GLN A 5 -43.73 23.00 1.69
CA GLN A 5 -44.80 23.39 0.73
C GLN A 5 -44.64 24.75 0.06
N ASP A 6 -43.61 25.54 0.40
CA ASP A 6 -43.32 26.86 -0.16
C ASP A 6 -42.10 26.95 -1.09
N GLY A 7 -41.55 25.82 -1.53
CA GLY A 7 -40.48 25.79 -2.57
C GLY A 7 -39.12 26.39 -2.18
N ALA A 8 -38.90 26.73 -0.92
CA ALA A 8 -37.61 27.17 -0.43
C ALA A 8 -36.79 25.97 0.07
N VAL A 9 -35.70 25.62 -0.64
CA VAL A 9 -34.74 24.60 -0.22
C VAL A 9 -33.91 25.18 0.94
N THR A 10 -34.30 24.93 2.16
CA THR A 10 -33.49 25.22 3.34
C THR A 10 -32.41 24.16 3.47
N VAL A 11 -31.20 24.48 3.00
CA VAL A 11 -30.01 23.68 3.26
C VAL A 11 -29.56 23.93 4.70
N HIS A 12 -30.18 23.26 5.66
CA HIS A 12 -29.62 23.19 7.00
C HIS A 12 -28.35 22.29 6.95
N GLN A 13 -27.20 22.93 6.78
CA GLN A 13 -25.93 22.25 7.01
C GLN A 13 -25.86 21.79 8.46
N ASP A 14 -25.68 20.47 8.68
CA ASP A 14 -25.43 19.96 10.03
C ASP A 14 -24.01 20.38 10.49
N LEU A 15 -23.94 21.59 11.06
CA LEU A 15 -22.72 22.18 11.57
C LEU A 15 -22.08 21.35 12.69
N THR A 16 -22.86 20.56 13.41
CA THR A 16 -22.35 19.66 14.47
C THR A 16 -21.52 18.53 13.88
N THR A 17 -21.97 17.94 12.77
CA THR A 17 -21.19 16.94 12.02
C THR A 17 -19.90 17.54 11.47
N HIS A 18 -19.95 18.74 10.92
CA HIS A 18 -18.73 19.45 10.47
C HIS A 18 -17.76 19.77 11.60
N ALA A 19 -18.25 20.23 12.75
CA ALA A 19 -17.42 20.51 13.93
C ALA A 19 -16.76 19.22 14.46
N THR A 20 -17.49 18.11 14.48
CA THR A 20 -16.96 16.80 14.88
C THR A 20 -15.87 16.32 13.90
N ALA A 21 -16.11 16.40 12.60
CA ALA A 21 -15.13 16.07 11.58
C ALA A 21 -13.86 16.93 11.67
N PHE A 22 -14.02 18.23 11.93
CA PHE A 22 -12.89 19.16 12.16
C PHE A 22 -12.02 18.70 13.35
N VAL A 23 -12.64 18.42 14.51
CA VAL A 23 -11.94 17.98 15.72
C VAL A 23 -11.14 16.70 15.46
N ILE A 24 -11.73 15.74 14.76
CA ILE A 24 -11.09 14.45 14.53
C ILE A 24 -9.97 14.56 13.49
N ASN A 25 -10.21 15.27 12.39
CA ASN A 25 -9.19 15.52 11.37
C ASN A 25 -7.99 16.28 11.97
N ALA A 26 -8.23 17.28 12.81
CA ALA A 26 -7.18 18.03 13.48
C ALA A 26 -6.35 17.11 14.41
N ARG A 27 -6.98 16.22 15.18
CA ARG A 27 -6.26 15.23 16.02
C ARG A 27 -5.45 14.24 15.19
N SER A 28 -6.05 13.71 14.13
CA SER A 28 -5.46 12.62 13.32
C SER A 28 -4.34 13.13 12.42
N LYS A 29 -4.59 14.19 11.66
CA LYS A 29 -3.63 14.72 10.67
C LYS A 29 -2.51 15.55 11.32
N HIS A 30 -2.84 16.37 12.33
CA HIS A 30 -1.91 17.34 12.91
C HIS A 30 -1.29 16.91 14.23
N ARG A 31 -1.49 15.65 14.65
CA ARG A 31 -0.85 15.07 15.83
C ARG A 31 -1.08 15.84 17.11
N LEU A 32 -2.22 16.51 17.23
CA LEU A 32 -2.53 17.30 18.42
C LEU A 32 -2.78 16.40 19.63
N SER A 33 -2.25 16.81 20.79
CA SER A 33 -2.60 16.17 22.05
C SER A 33 -4.08 16.42 22.37
N GLN A 34 -4.69 15.56 23.19
CA GLN A 34 -6.07 15.79 23.62
C GLN A 34 -6.28 17.15 24.28
N LYS A 35 -5.30 17.58 25.12
CA LYS A 35 -5.32 18.90 25.74
C LYS A 35 -5.27 20.00 24.68
N GLY A 36 -4.30 19.93 23.75
CA GLY A 36 -4.19 20.92 22.69
C GLY A 36 -5.44 21.01 21.81
N MET A 37 -6.11 19.87 21.56
CA MET A 37 -7.36 19.87 20.82
C MET A 37 -8.50 20.53 21.61
N ASN A 38 -8.61 20.25 22.91
CA ASN A 38 -9.60 20.89 23.75
C ASN A 38 -9.37 22.40 23.85
N ASP A 39 -8.11 22.85 23.93
CA ASP A 39 -7.74 24.26 23.95
C ASP A 39 -8.10 24.96 22.61
N ILE A 40 -7.89 24.28 21.46
CA ILE A 40 -8.30 24.79 20.15
C ILE A 40 -9.82 24.90 20.06
N VAL A 41 -10.57 23.88 20.50
CA VAL A 41 -12.04 23.92 20.51
C VAL A 41 -12.55 25.08 21.35
N ALA A 42 -12.00 25.27 22.55
CA ALA A 42 -12.35 26.40 23.42
C ALA A 42 -12.06 27.74 22.74
N GLY A 43 -10.91 27.88 22.08
CA GLY A 43 -10.55 29.10 21.33
C GLY A 43 -11.51 29.38 20.17
N VAL A 44 -11.91 28.35 19.41
CA VAL A 44 -12.88 28.46 18.32
C VAL A 44 -14.26 28.89 18.88
N GLN A 45 -14.72 28.29 19.97
CA GLN A 45 -15.97 28.67 20.63
C GLN A 45 -15.95 30.13 21.10
N GLN A 46 -14.86 30.55 21.71
CA GLN A 46 -14.67 31.97 22.15
C GLN A 46 -14.70 32.92 20.94
N TYR A 47 -14.00 32.57 19.85
CA TYR A 47 -14.00 33.37 18.63
C TYR A 47 -15.38 33.48 18.02
N GLN A 48 -16.13 32.34 17.90
CA GLN A 48 -17.49 32.31 17.42
C GLN A 48 -18.43 33.18 18.23
N SER A 49 -18.36 33.10 19.57
CA SER A 49 -19.16 33.97 20.46
C SER A 49 -18.89 35.43 20.20
N SER A 50 -17.61 35.82 20.14
CA SER A 50 -17.21 37.21 19.87
C SER A 50 -17.68 37.68 18.49
N LEU A 51 -17.63 36.83 17.46
CA LEU A 51 -18.09 37.18 16.14
C LEU A 51 -19.61 37.38 16.10
N LEU A 52 -20.36 36.49 16.72
CA LEU A 52 -21.83 36.60 16.80
C LEU A 52 -22.27 37.82 17.60
N ASP A 53 -21.62 38.14 18.71
CA ASP A 53 -21.88 39.33 19.51
C ASP A 53 -21.64 40.63 18.71
N ASN A 54 -20.56 40.64 17.91
CA ASN A 54 -20.25 41.77 17.03
C ASN A 54 -21.33 41.93 15.94
N LEU A 55 -21.68 40.86 15.23
CA LEU A 55 -22.72 40.85 14.20
C LEU A 55 -24.06 41.29 14.80
N ARG A 56 -24.43 40.76 15.96
CA ARG A 56 -25.65 41.12 16.70
C ARG A 56 -25.66 42.62 17.03
N THR A 57 -24.53 43.18 17.45
CA THR A 57 -24.40 44.61 17.79
C THR A 57 -24.56 45.48 16.54
N GLN A 58 -23.92 45.12 15.42
CA GLN A 58 -24.02 45.81 14.16
C GLN A 58 -25.46 45.73 13.61
N MET A 59 -26.12 44.58 13.71
CA MET A 59 -27.51 44.42 13.28
C MET A 59 -28.45 45.30 14.10
N LYS A 60 -28.26 45.38 15.45
CA LYS A 60 -29.03 46.31 16.31
C LYS A 60 -28.85 47.76 15.91
N GLU A 61 -27.66 48.18 15.52
CA GLU A 61 -27.41 49.54 15.05
C GLU A 61 -28.11 49.86 13.73
N VAL A 62 -28.08 48.91 12.77
CA VAL A 62 -28.78 49.04 11.48
C VAL A 62 -30.29 49.10 11.67
N LEU A 63 -30.85 48.27 12.54
CA LEU A 63 -32.26 48.26 12.86
C LEU A 63 -32.70 49.56 13.56
N LYS A 64 -31.89 50.12 14.44
CA LYS A 64 -32.14 51.43 15.08
C LYS A 64 -32.18 52.60 14.07
N LYS A 65 -31.28 52.55 13.05
CA LYS A 65 -31.22 53.60 12.01
C LYS A 65 -32.39 53.57 11.07
N ASN A 66 -33.05 52.40 10.88
CA ASN A 66 -34.14 52.17 9.90
C ASN A 66 -35.50 51.93 10.56
N SER A 67 -35.78 52.51 11.74
CA SER A 67 -36.99 52.29 12.54
C SER A 67 -38.26 52.89 11.91
N GLY A 68 -38.89 52.15 10.95
CA GLY A 68 -40.27 52.30 10.50
C GLY A 68 -41.16 51.14 10.97
N SER A 69 -42.48 51.32 11.03
CA SER A 69 -43.43 50.37 11.67
C SER A 69 -43.43 48.94 11.09
N THR A 70 -43.00 48.74 9.86
CA THR A 70 -42.86 47.42 9.21
C THR A 70 -41.51 46.71 9.50
N THR A 71 -40.51 47.45 9.95
CA THR A 71 -39.16 46.95 10.27
C THR A 71 -39.09 46.30 11.65
N ASN A 72 -40.09 46.47 12.51
CA ASN A 72 -40.04 45.94 13.89
C ASN A 72 -40.22 44.40 13.95
N GLN A 73 -40.98 43.80 13.07
CA GLN A 73 -41.18 42.36 13.05
C GLN A 73 -39.99 41.66 12.42
N LEU A 74 -39.52 42.08 11.25
CA LEU A 74 -38.30 41.60 10.60
C LEU A 74 -37.07 41.74 11.49
N GLY A 75 -37.03 42.82 12.27
CA GLY A 75 -35.94 43.04 13.26
C GLY A 75 -35.98 42.06 14.42
N LYS A 76 -37.17 41.69 14.88
CA LYS A 76 -37.34 40.64 15.92
C LYS A 76 -36.95 39.29 15.35
N ASP A 77 -37.46 38.91 14.19
CA ASP A 77 -37.22 37.64 13.53
C ASP A 77 -35.70 37.46 13.26
N ALA A 78 -35.00 38.52 12.83
CA ALA A 78 -33.54 38.50 12.64
C ALA A 78 -32.77 38.33 13.97
N MET A 79 -33.24 38.94 15.08
CA MET A 79 -32.62 38.75 16.39
C MET A 79 -32.88 37.38 16.96
N ASP A 80 -34.07 36.79 16.74
CA ASP A 80 -34.40 35.43 17.16
C ASP A 80 -33.50 34.40 16.48
N ILE A 81 -33.00 34.64 15.26
CA ILE A 81 -31.99 33.80 14.59
C ILE A 81 -30.69 33.76 15.41
N PHE A 82 -30.21 34.91 15.90
CA PHE A 82 -28.99 34.95 16.74
C PHE A 82 -29.22 34.26 18.10
N ASP A 83 -30.39 34.39 18.69
CA ASP A 83 -30.74 33.81 19.98
C ASP A 83 -31.00 32.28 19.87
N SER A 84 -31.38 31.80 18.70
CA SER A 84 -31.54 30.36 18.41
C SER A 84 -30.26 29.67 17.96
N PHE A 85 -29.13 30.37 17.83
CA PHE A 85 -27.88 29.78 17.44
C PHE A 85 -27.39 28.72 18.44
N ILE A 86 -27.20 27.49 17.96
CA ILE A 86 -26.65 26.39 18.76
C ILE A 86 -25.17 26.27 18.41
N ASP A 87 -24.31 26.38 19.42
CA ASP A 87 -22.87 26.17 19.24
C ASP A 87 -22.56 24.76 18.74
N PRO A 88 -22.07 24.60 17.51
CA PRO A 88 -21.80 23.28 16.93
C PRO A 88 -20.69 22.52 17.65
N PHE A 89 -19.81 23.21 18.41
CA PHE A 89 -18.75 22.60 19.20
C PHE A 89 -19.17 22.20 20.62
N ALA A 90 -20.38 22.55 21.07
CA ALA A 90 -20.86 22.22 22.43
C ALA A 90 -20.77 20.70 22.73
N ASN A 91 -21.12 19.88 21.73
CA ASN A 91 -21.12 18.42 21.85
C ASN A 91 -19.72 17.78 21.63
N VAL A 92 -18.69 18.53 21.28
CA VAL A 92 -17.33 18.06 21.07
C VAL A 92 -16.27 18.82 21.92
N SER A 93 -16.73 19.55 22.95
CA SER A 93 -15.89 20.36 23.84
C SER A 93 -14.97 19.54 24.76
N THR A 94 -15.29 18.27 25.04
CA THR A 94 -14.49 17.39 25.90
C THR A 94 -14.26 16.05 25.22
N THR A 95 -13.17 15.36 25.63
CA THR A 95 -12.85 14.00 25.11
C THR A 95 -14.02 13.02 25.24
N PHE A 96 -14.73 13.06 26.37
CA PHE A 96 -15.88 12.19 26.60
C PHE A 96 -17.01 12.49 25.60
N ARG A 97 -17.37 13.75 25.42
CA ARG A 97 -18.38 14.17 24.44
C ARG A 97 -17.96 13.84 23.01
N GLN A 98 -16.70 14.15 22.65
CA GLN A 98 -16.14 13.79 21.34
C GLN A 98 -16.33 12.30 21.04
N ASN A 99 -15.86 11.43 21.95
CA ASN A 99 -15.96 10.00 21.78
C ASN A 99 -17.43 9.51 21.74
N SER A 100 -18.32 10.13 22.53
CA SER A 100 -19.75 9.79 22.52
C SER A 100 -20.42 10.12 21.18
N VAL A 101 -20.16 11.32 20.65
CA VAL A 101 -20.70 11.75 19.35
C VAL A 101 -20.17 10.86 18.23
N ILE A 102 -18.85 10.58 18.23
CA ILE A 102 -18.21 9.73 17.21
C ILE A 102 -18.85 8.35 17.16
N ARG A 103 -19.02 7.71 18.35
CA ARG A 103 -19.63 6.37 18.41
C ARG A 103 -21.08 6.35 17.94
N LYS A 104 -21.85 7.40 18.24
CA LYS A 104 -23.26 7.46 17.88
C LYS A 104 -23.50 7.82 16.41
N GLN A 105 -22.73 8.76 15.85
CA GLN A 105 -22.98 9.33 14.54
C GLN A 105 -22.19 8.67 13.41
N PHE A 106 -21.01 8.08 13.71
CA PHE A 106 -20.08 7.60 12.68
C PHE A 106 -19.82 6.11 12.69
N CYS A 107 -20.75 5.32 13.22
CA CYS A 107 -20.69 3.85 13.21
C CYS A 107 -19.31 3.31 13.65
N CYS A 108 -18.77 3.83 14.77
CA CYS A 108 -17.49 3.41 15.27
C CYS A 108 -17.53 1.94 15.74
N VAL A 109 -16.63 1.11 15.20
CA VAL A 109 -16.51 -0.28 15.61
C VAL A 109 -15.59 -0.36 16.83
N ASP A 110 -16.14 -0.72 17.99
CA ASP A 110 -15.34 -0.92 19.19
C ASP A 110 -14.58 -2.26 19.12
N ALA A 111 -13.31 -2.21 19.54
CA ALA A 111 -12.49 -3.42 19.62
C ALA A 111 -12.86 -4.25 20.85
N GLU A 112 -12.88 -5.56 20.66
CA GLU A 112 -13.06 -6.56 21.71
C GLU A 112 -11.76 -6.74 22.50
N GLU A 113 -11.85 -6.83 23.83
CA GLU A 113 -10.73 -7.14 24.71
C GLU A 113 -10.77 -8.64 25.03
N ILE A 114 -9.86 -9.41 24.46
CA ILE A 114 -9.88 -10.87 24.55
C ILE A 114 -8.70 -11.34 25.41
N PRO A 115 -8.96 -12.13 26.48
CA PRO A 115 -7.90 -12.63 27.35
C PRO A 115 -7.05 -13.71 26.64
N ILE A 116 -5.72 -13.53 26.68
CA ILE A 116 -4.73 -14.50 26.23
C ILE A 116 -4.34 -15.44 27.37
N ALA A 117 -4.01 -14.85 28.54
CA ALA A 117 -3.54 -15.56 29.72
C ALA A 117 -3.72 -14.70 30.98
N ARG A 118 -3.61 -15.33 32.15
CA ARG A 118 -3.60 -14.65 33.45
C ARG A 118 -2.19 -14.70 34.05
N THR A 119 -1.72 -13.58 34.57
CA THR A 119 -0.44 -13.49 35.28
C THR A 119 -0.59 -12.87 36.65
N ILE A 120 0.19 -13.36 37.59
CA ILE A 120 0.25 -12.76 38.95
C ILE A 120 1.33 -11.67 38.91
N CYS A 121 0.93 -10.44 39.16
CA CYS A 121 1.85 -9.30 39.22
C CYS A 121 2.02 -8.81 40.67
N ARG A 122 3.24 -8.50 41.05
CA ARG A 122 3.54 -7.83 42.33
C ARG A 122 3.24 -6.33 42.20
N LYS A 123 2.39 -5.80 43.08
CA LYS A 123 2.08 -4.38 43.14
C LYS A 123 2.48 -3.82 44.49
N LYS A 124 3.44 -2.89 44.52
CA LYS A 124 3.82 -2.19 45.75
C LYS A 124 2.80 -1.06 46.02
N ARG A 125 2.15 -1.09 47.16
CA ARG A 125 1.30 0.00 47.67
C ARG A 125 1.72 0.31 49.11
N GLY A 126 2.16 1.57 49.36
CA GLY A 126 2.40 2.05 50.73
C GLY A 126 3.33 1.18 51.59
N GLY A 127 4.36 0.55 50.99
CA GLY A 127 5.30 -0.32 51.69
C GLY A 127 4.92 -1.80 51.75
N SER A 128 3.66 -2.17 51.45
CA SER A 128 3.23 -3.57 51.30
C SER A 128 3.36 -4.07 49.86
N THR A 129 3.55 -5.37 49.69
CA THR A 129 3.59 -6.05 48.41
C THR A 129 2.33 -6.87 48.24
N ASP A 130 1.44 -6.42 47.37
CA ASP A 130 0.22 -7.15 47.01
C ASP A 130 0.43 -7.97 45.74
N PHE A 131 -0.20 -9.13 45.67
CA PHE A 131 -0.27 -9.93 44.46
C PHE A 131 -1.59 -9.67 43.75
N VAL A 132 -1.53 -9.16 42.53
CA VAL A 132 -2.73 -8.84 41.73
C VAL A 132 -2.72 -9.71 40.48
N ILE A 133 -3.81 -10.39 40.22
CA ILE A 133 -4.05 -11.11 38.98
C ILE A 133 -4.25 -10.06 37.87
N LYS A 134 -3.50 -10.16 36.81
CA LYS A 134 -3.62 -9.30 35.63
C LYS A 134 -3.85 -10.17 34.41
N ASP A 135 -4.90 -9.86 33.65
CA ASP A 135 -5.12 -10.49 32.35
C ASP A 135 -4.17 -9.90 31.33
N LYS A 136 -3.55 -10.76 30.54
CA LYS A 136 -2.89 -10.43 29.27
C LYS A 136 -3.96 -10.45 28.21
N LEU A 137 -4.04 -9.39 27.42
CA LEU A 137 -5.12 -9.19 26.46
C LEU A 137 -4.57 -8.96 25.06
N PHE A 138 -5.26 -9.47 24.06
CA PHE A 138 -5.20 -8.90 22.73
C PHE A 138 -6.50 -8.17 22.41
N TYR A 139 -6.43 -7.30 21.44
CA TYR A 139 -7.54 -6.46 21.01
C TYR A 139 -7.91 -6.84 19.58
N TYR A 140 -9.19 -7.12 19.37
CA TYR A 140 -9.72 -7.55 18.09
C TYR A 140 -10.82 -6.63 17.61
N VAL A 141 -10.75 -6.17 16.36
CA VAL A 141 -11.82 -5.43 15.70
C VAL A 141 -12.68 -6.46 14.95
N PRO A 142 -13.97 -6.67 15.32
CA PRO A 142 -14.82 -7.65 14.64
C PRO A 142 -14.82 -7.42 13.13
N LEU A 143 -14.33 -8.40 12.36
CA LEU A 143 -14.10 -8.28 10.91
C LEU A 143 -15.41 -7.93 10.19
N VAL A 144 -16.50 -8.63 10.51
CA VAL A 144 -17.81 -8.40 9.88
C VAL A 144 -18.27 -6.95 10.08
N LYS A 145 -18.17 -6.44 11.33
CA LYS A 145 -18.55 -5.03 11.62
C LYS A 145 -17.62 -4.02 10.96
N SER A 146 -16.33 -4.35 10.87
CA SER A 146 -15.36 -3.50 10.18
C SER A 146 -15.63 -3.42 8.68
N VAL A 147 -16.01 -4.56 8.07
CA VAL A 147 -16.46 -4.62 6.67
C VAL A 147 -17.76 -3.84 6.50
N GLU A 148 -18.76 -4.04 7.35
CA GLU A 148 -20.02 -3.31 7.32
C GLU A 148 -19.78 -1.80 7.34
N GLN A 149 -18.97 -1.30 8.29
CA GLN A 149 -18.58 0.12 8.35
C GLN A 149 -17.90 0.60 7.05
N PHE A 150 -17.04 -0.23 6.46
CA PHE A 150 -16.32 0.11 5.24
C PHE A 150 -17.24 0.22 4.02
N LEU A 151 -18.27 -0.65 3.97
CA LEU A 151 -19.28 -0.67 2.90
C LEU A 151 -20.36 0.42 3.03
N LEU A 152 -20.34 1.25 4.08
CA LEU A 152 -21.16 2.46 4.14
C LEU A 152 -20.75 3.51 3.09
N HIS A 153 -19.54 3.41 2.54
CA HIS A 153 -19.11 4.31 1.48
C HIS A 153 -19.68 3.88 0.11
N PRO A 154 -20.47 4.73 -0.61
CA PRO A 154 -21.16 4.35 -1.85
C PRO A 154 -20.22 3.75 -2.91
N ARG A 155 -19.11 4.42 -3.22
CA ARG A 155 -18.16 3.97 -4.25
C ARG A 155 -17.45 2.67 -3.86
N ILE A 156 -17.21 2.42 -2.57
CA ILE A 156 -16.63 1.15 -2.11
C ILE A 156 -17.64 0.04 -2.27
N LEU A 157 -18.89 0.28 -1.87
CA LEU A 157 -19.98 -0.68 -2.04
C LEU A 157 -20.16 -1.05 -3.53
N THR A 158 -20.17 -0.09 -4.44
CA THR A 158 -20.26 -0.34 -5.89
C THR A 158 -19.13 -1.25 -6.37
N MET A 159 -17.86 -0.98 -5.98
CA MET A 159 -16.74 -1.85 -6.36
C MET A 159 -16.87 -3.29 -5.86
N ILE A 160 -17.50 -3.50 -4.70
CA ILE A 160 -17.72 -4.85 -4.14
C ILE A 160 -18.90 -5.53 -4.83
N GLU A 161 -19.93 -4.80 -5.23
CA GLU A 161 -21.12 -5.33 -5.90
C GLU A 161 -20.84 -5.70 -7.36
N GLU A 162 -19.94 -4.98 -8.00
CA GLU A 162 -19.50 -5.29 -9.35
C GLU A 162 -18.73 -6.61 -9.36
N VAL A 163 -19.03 -7.48 -10.32
CA VAL A 163 -18.24 -8.68 -10.54
C VAL A 163 -16.87 -8.25 -11.05
N PRO A 164 -15.77 -8.66 -10.38
CA PRO A 164 -14.44 -8.28 -10.82
C PRO A 164 -14.20 -8.73 -12.27
N GLN A 165 -13.91 -7.78 -13.15
CA GLN A 165 -13.61 -8.08 -14.54
C GLN A 165 -12.22 -8.71 -14.63
N ARG A 166 -12.13 -9.83 -15.31
CA ARG A 166 -10.87 -10.46 -15.67
C ARG A 166 -10.24 -9.74 -16.85
N CYS A 167 -8.93 -9.71 -16.85
CA CYS A 167 -8.18 -9.22 -17.99
C CYS A 167 -8.41 -10.11 -19.25
N SER A 168 -7.99 -9.63 -20.41
CA SER A 168 -7.97 -10.41 -21.65
C SER A 168 -7.24 -11.74 -21.46
N GLU A 169 -7.63 -12.76 -22.21
CA GLU A 169 -7.00 -14.08 -22.10
C GLU A 169 -5.48 -14.01 -22.29
N GLY A 170 -4.75 -14.69 -21.43
CA GLY A 170 -3.28 -14.68 -21.43
C GLY A 170 -2.64 -13.60 -20.59
N PHE A 171 -3.40 -12.59 -20.12
CA PHE A 171 -2.88 -11.54 -19.24
C PHE A 171 -3.21 -11.76 -17.76
N LEU A 172 -2.32 -11.30 -16.91
CA LEU A 172 -2.44 -11.28 -15.45
C LEU A 172 -2.27 -9.83 -14.98
N HIS A 173 -3.34 -9.23 -14.48
CA HIS A 173 -3.35 -7.85 -13.99
C HIS A 173 -3.70 -7.76 -12.50
N ASP A 174 -4.59 -8.62 -12.01
CA ASP A 174 -5.00 -8.65 -10.61
C ASP A 174 -5.23 -10.09 -10.13
N LEU A 175 -5.60 -10.26 -8.86
CA LEU A 175 -5.86 -11.56 -8.22
C LEU A 175 -6.85 -12.43 -8.99
N VAL A 176 -7.89 -11.81 -9.57
CA VAL A 176 -8.94 -12.54 -10.31
C VAL A 176 -8.46 -13.22 -11.59
N ASP A 177 -7.31 -12.80 -12.11
CA ASP A 177 -6.69 -13.40 -13.29
C ASP A 177 -5.90 -14.66 -12.95
N GLY A 178 -5.50 -14.80 -11.67
CA GLY A 178 -4.77 -15.96 -11.17
C GLY A 178 -5.61 -17.25 -11.15
N SER A 179 -4.95 -18.39 -11.30
CA SER A 179 -5.60 -19.71 -11.32
C SER A 179 -6.25 -20.09 -9.99
N LEU A 180 -5.77 -19.53 -8.86
CA LEU A 180 -6.28 -19.81 -7.53
C LEU A 180 -7.74 -19.33 -7.38
N LEU A 181 -8.05 -18.10 -7.74
CA LEU A 181 -9.41 -17.58 -7.62
C LEU A 181 -10.34 -18.23 -8.66
N LYS A 182 -9.81 -18.58 -9.83
CA LYS A 182 -10.58 -19.29 -10.87
C LYS A 182 -11.07 -20.66 -10.39
N SER A 183 -10.27 -21.37 -9.59
CA SER A 183 -10.57 -22.71 -9.07
C SER A 183 -11.14 -22.72 -7.64
N HIS A 184 -11.24 -21.58 -6.98
CA HIS A 184 -11.69 -21.51 -5.60
C HIS A 184 -13.20 -21.74 -5.47
N PRO A 185 -13.67 -22.67 -4.61
CA PRO A 185 -15.08 -23.06 -4.53
C PRO A 185 -16.05 -21.87 -4.37
N LEU A 186 -15.76 -20.95 -3.42
CA LEU A 186 -16.63 -19.82 -3.17
C LEU A 186 -16.66 -18.83 -4.34
N PHE A 187 -15.51 -18.48 -4.92
CA PHE A 187 -15.45 -17.45 -5.97
C PHE A 187 -15.90 -17.94 -7.33
N SER A 188 -15.92 -19.25 -7.56
CA SER A 188 -16.53 -19.84 -8.76
C SER A 188 -18.05 -19.74 -8.74
N GLU A 189 -18.69 -19.86 -7.56
CA GLU A 189 -20.14 -19.71 -7.39
C GLU A 189 -20.59 -18.27 -7.17
N LYS A 190 -19.78 -17.49 -6.45
CA LYS A 190 -20.06 -16.11 -6.03
C LYS A 190 -18.89 -15.20 -6.38
N PRO A 191 -18.76 -14.76 -7.62
CA PRO A 191 -17.60 -14.00 -8.10
C PRO A 191 -17.38 -12.65 -7.37
N ASN A 192 -18.45 -12.07 -6.83
CA ASN A 192 -18.39 -10.82 -6.03
C ASN A 192 -18.18 -11.05 -4.53
N ALA A 193 -17.96 -12.29 -4.07
CA ALA A 193 -17.60 -12.55 -2.68
C ALA A 193 -16.35 -11.77 -2.27
N LEU A 194 -16.26 -11.38 -0.99
CA LEU A 194 -15.14 -10.60 -0.47
C LEU A 194 -13.83 -11.39 -0.50
N GLN A 195 -12.84 -10.83 -1.14
CA GLN A 195 -11.49 -11.35 -1.23
C GLN A 195 -10.66 -10.75 -0.08
N ILE A 196 -10.54 -11.47 1.03
CA ILE A 196 -9.81 -10.97 2.21
C ILE A 196 -8.32 -11.27 2.06
N ILE A 197 -7.51 -10.21 2.03
CA ILE A 197 -6.05 -10.28 2.09
C ILE A 197 -5.66 -9.93 3.53
N LEU A 198 -5.07 -10.87 4.26
CA LEU A 198 -4.52 -10.61 5.59
C LEU A 198 -3.03 -10.25 5.49
N TYR A 199 -2.61 -9.39 6.40
CA TYR A 199 -1.20 -9.05 6.60
C TYR A 199 -0.87 -9.05 8.09
N THR A 200 0.32 -9.52 8.42
CA THR A 200 0.81 -9.54 9.80
C THR A 200 2.27 -9.12 9.86
N ASP A 201 2.61 -8.39 10.92
CA ASP A 201 3.99 -7.99 11.22
C ASP A 201 4.15 -7.55 12.68
N GLU A 202 5.38 -7.60 13.19
CA GLU A 202 5.76 -7.04 14.48
C GLU A 202 6.34 -5.64 14.33
N ILE A 203 5.78 -4.67 15.08
CA ILE A 203 6.30 -3.30 15.09
C ILE A 203 6.95 -2.93 16.42
N GLU A 204 8.08 -2.23 16.35
CA GLU A 204 8.66 -1.53 17.48
C GLU A 204 8.10 -0.11 17.56
N ILE A 205 7.44 0.20 18.67
CA ILE A 205 6.82 1.52 18.90
C ILE A 205 7.66 2.44 19.79
N CYS A 206 8.78 1.95 20.32
CA CYS A 206 9.77 2.70 21.08
C CYS A 206 11.03 2.93 20.24
N ASN A 207 11.92 3.82 20.74
CA ASN A 207 13.23 3.98 20.11
C ASN A 207 13.97 2.63 20.09
N PRO A 208 14.38 2.12 18.91
CA PRO A 208 15.06 0.82 18.78
C PRO A 208 16.35 0.71 19.59
N LEU A 209 17.02 1.83 19.84
CA LEU A 209 18.25 1.89 20.63
C LEU A 209 17.99 1.96 22.16
N GLY A 210 16.73 2.03 22.58
CA GLY A 210 16.34 2.12 23.97
C GLY A 210 16.25 0.76 24.66
N SER A 211 16.55 0.70 25.97
CA SER A 211 16.46 -0.51 26.81
C SER A 211 15.06 -1.14 26.90
N PHE A 212 14.04 -0.50 26.37
CA PHE A 212 12.65 -0.94 26.37
C PHE A 212 12.13 -1.37 24.99
N SER A 213 12.96 -1.38 23.93
CA SER A 213 12.56 -1.71 22.57
C SER A 213 11.90 -3.10 22.50
N SER A 214 12.57 -4.14 23.00
CA SER A 214 12.06 -5.52 22.98
C SER A 214 10.80 -5.78 23.82
N LYS A 215 10.52 -4.91 24.82
CA LYS A 215 9.34 -5.04 25.69
C LYS A 215 8.07 -4.41 25.10
N ASN A 216 8.22 -3.55 24.10
CA ASN A 216 7.13 -2.80 23.50
C ASN A 216 6.95 -3.11 22.00
N LYS A 217 7.31 -4.31 21.59
CA LYS A 217 6.91 -4.85 20.30
C LYS A 217 5.44 -5.20 20.31
N LEU A 218 4.75 -4.84 19.25
CA LEU A 218 3.34 -5.14 19.02
C LEU A 218 3.21 -6.00 17.77
N LEU A 219 2.48 -7.12 17.89
CA LEU A 219 1.97 -7.83 16.74
C LEU A 219 0.77 -7.05 16.20
N MET A 220 0.79 -6.78 14.91
CA MET A 220 -0.27 -6.08 14.18
C MET A 220 -0.84 -7.01 13.13
N VAL A 221 -2.16 -7.12 13.08
CA VAL A 221 -2.85 -7.83 11.99
C VAL A 221 -3.74 -6.82 11.27
N TYR A 222 -3.57 -6.74 9.97
CA TYR A 222 -4.38 -5.89 9.09
C TYR A 222 -5.11 -6.75 8.05
N TYR A 223 -6.14 -6.17 7.45
CA TYR A 223 -6.74 -6.72 6.24
C TYR A 223 -6.99 -5.63 5.20
N THR A 224 -7.11 -6.05 3.96
CA THR A 224 -7.65 -5.26 2.87
C THR A 224 -8.53 -6.14 1.97
N LEU A 225 -9.35 -5.53 1.11
CA LEU A 225 -10.26 -6.25 0.23
C LEU A 225 -9.68 -6.32 -1.19
N GLY A 226 -9.50 -7.51 -1.72
CA GLY A 226 -9.03 -7.76 -3.07
C GLY A 226 -9.97 -7.24 -4.17
N ASN A 227 -11.27 -7.12 -3.86
CA ASN A 227 -12.29 -6.55 -4.75
C ASN A 227 -12.09 -5.07 -5.05
N ILE A 228 -11.36 -4.33 -4.20
CA ILE A 228 -11.06 -2.91 -4.42
C ILE A 228 -10.04 -2.81 -5.54
N ASN A 229 -10.31 -1.95 -6.53
CA ASN A 229 -9.39 -1.71 -7.63
C ASN A 229 -7.95 -1.46 -7.12
N PRO A 230 -6.91 -2.06 -7.72
CA PRO A 230 -5.51 -1.97 -7.27
C PRO A 230 -5.01 -0.55 -7.00
N LYS A 231 -5.45 0.43 -7.78
CA LYS A 231 -5.09 1.86 -7.60
C LYS A 231 -5.53 2.43 -6.25
N TYR A 232 -6.64 1.92 -5.70
CA TYR A 232 -7.17 2.33 -4.39
C TYR A 232 -6.75 1.37 -3.28
N ARG A 233 -6.64 0.07 -3.57
CA ARG A 233 -6.25 -0.96 -2.59
C ARG A 233 -4.89 -0.67 -1.95
N SER A 234 -3.97 -0.04 -2.68
CA SER A 234 -2.66 0.38 -2.17
C SER A 234 -2.68 1.62 -1.26
N LYS A 235 -3.83 2.31 -1.10
CA LYS A 235 -3.96 3.46 -0.20
C LYS A 235 -4.01 3.00 1.26
N LEU A 236 -3.36 3.75 2.17
CA LEU A 236 -3.32 3.40 3.59
C LEU A 236 -4.70 3.32 4.26
N ALA A 237 -5.69 4.03 3.72
CA ALA A 237 -7.07 4.00 4.20
C ALA A 237 -7.82 2.72 3.79
N ALA A 238 -7.37 2.01 2.73
CA ALA A 238 -7.90 0.71 2.35
C ALA A 238 -7.36 -0.44 3.20
N ILE A 239 -6.27 -0.22 3.92
CA ILE A 239 -5.67 -1.17 4.85
C ILE A 239 -6.27 -0.94 6.24
N ARG A 240 -7.01 -1.90 6.75
CA ARG A 240 -7.74 -1.78 8.01
C ARG A 240 -7.12 -2.65 9.10
N LEU A 241 -7.12 -2.12 10.33
CA LEU A 241 -6.61 -2.86 11.49
C LEU A 241 -7.63 -3.93 11.91
N LEU A 242 -7.15 -5.16 12.10
CA LEU A 242 -7.99 -6.29 12.54
C LEU A 242 -7.66 -6.71 13.98
N ALA A 243 -6.38 -6.85 14.32
CA ALA A 243 -5.98 -7.23 15.67
C ALA A 243 -4.67 -6.57 16.08
N MET A 244 -4.49 -6.44 17.40
CA MET A 244 -3.28 -5.91 18.02
C MET A 244 -3.02 -6.61 19.36
N ALA A 245 -1.78 -7.05 19.56
CA ALA A 245 -1.33 -7.64 20.81
C ALA A 245 0.09 -7.19 21.15
N LYS A 246 0.48 -7.27 22.43
CA LYS A 246 1.90 -7.23 22.76
C LYS A 246 2.55 -8.57 22.43
N SER A 247 3.59 -8.58 21.61
CA SER A 247 4.32 -9.81 21.24
C SER A 247 4.80 -10.59 22.47
N ALA A 248 5.23 -9.88 23.53
CA ALA A 248 5.61 -10.53 24.79
C ALA A 248 4.49 -11.29 25.49
N ASP A 249 3.22 -10.92 25.27
CA ASP A 249 2.08 -11.57 25.86
C ASP A 249 1.66 -12.85 25.08
N LEU A 250 2.03 -12.92 23.80
CA LEU A 250 1.78 -14.08 22.92
C LEU A 250 2.79 -15.20 23.05
N ARG A 251 3.99 -14.94 23.62
CA ARG A 251 5.08 -15.93 23.67
C ARG A 251 4.72 -17.29 24.26
N GLN A 252 3.77 -17.35 25.21
CA GLN A 252 3.36 -18.60 25.85
C GLN A 252 2.17 -19.26 25.16
N SER A 253 1.25 -18.47 24.66
CA SER A 253 -0.04 -18.94 24.11
C SER A 253 0.00 -19.07 22.58
N GLY A 254 1.03 -18.52 21.94
CA GLY A 254 1.14 -18.46 20.49
C GLY A 254 0.12 -17.51 19.84
N VAL A 255 0.21 -17.40 18.54
CA VAL A 255 -0.67 -16.54 17.73
C VAL A 255 -2.04 -17.20 17.44
N ASP A 256 -2.19 -18.49 17.73
CA ASP A 256 -3.41 -19.27 17.46
C ASP A 256 -4.64 -18.71 18.16
N VAL A 257 -4.46 -18.05 19.31
CA VAL A 257 -5.58 -17.38 20.02
C VAL A 257 -6.21 -16.27 19.18
N ILE A 258 -5.38 -15.55 18.39
CA ILE A 258 -5.83 -14.51 17.47
C ILE A 258 -6.45 -15.17 16.23
N LEU A 259 -5.82 -16.20 15.67
CA LEU A 259 -6.31 -16.92 14.50
C LEU A 259 -7.68 -17.59 14.76
N ASN A 260 -7.91 -18.14 15.97
CA ASN A 260 -9.20 -18.70 16.34
C ASN A 260 -10.31 -17.65 16.27
N ARG A 261 -10.06 -16.43 16.76
CA ARG A 261 -11.07 -15.36 16.72
C ARG A 261 -11.33 -14.88 15.30
N ILE A 262 -10.26 -14.77 14.48
CA ILE A 262 -10.40 -14.42 13.05
C ILE A 262 -11.21 -15.50 12.33
N LYS A 263 -10.96 -16.79 12.63
CA LYS A 263 -11.65 -17.91 12.02
C LYS A 263 -13.16 -17.85 12.22
N GLU A 264 -13.62 -17.47 13.42
CA GLU A 264 -15.06 -17.32 13.68
C GLU A 264 -15.75 -16.37 12.70
N ASP A 265 -15.14 -15.19 12.45
CA ASP A 265 -15.65 -14.22 11.49
C ASP A 265 -15.49 -14.70 10.04
N MET A 266 -14.41 -15.45 9.73
CA MET A 266 -14.20 -16.03 8.39
C MET A 266 -15.20 -17.14 8.08
N ASP A 267 -15.53 -18.01 9.05
CA ASP A 267 -16.58 -19.05 8.91
C ASP A 267 -17.95 -18.40 8.65
N ALA A 268 -18.26 -17.33 9.38
CA ALA A 268 -19.49 -16.58 9.19
C ALA A 268 -19.54 -15.95 7.79
N LEU A 269 -18.47 -15.27 7.33
CA LEU A 269 -18.38 -14.68 6.00
C LEU A 269 -18.47 -15.73 4.89
N TYR A 270 -17.83 -16.88 5.07
CA TYR A 270 -17.89 -17.96 4.08
C TYR A 270 -19.32 -18.48 3.91
N SER A 271 -20.03 -18.65 5.02
CA SER A 271 -21.44 -19.09 5.05
C SER A 271 -22.42 -18.01 4.56
N GLY A 272 -22.04 -16.75 4.66
CA GLY A 272 -22.84 -15.58 4.31
C GLY A 272 -23.42 -14.88 5.53
N VAL A 273 -23.09 -13.60 5.68
CA VAL A 273 -23.56 -12.71 6.76
C VAL A 273 -24.46 -11.63 6.20
N LYS A 274 -25.52 -11.32 6.92
CA LYS A 274 -26.35 -10.16 6.66
C LYS A 274 -25.69 -8.93 7.25
N ILE A 275 -25.46 -7.91 6.43
CA ILE A 275 -24.93 -6.62 6.83
C ILE A 275 -25.83 -5.50 6.33
N GLN A 276 -25.84 -4.40 7.07
CA GLN A 276 -26.56 -3.20 6.68
C GLN A 276 -25.70 -2.33 5.77
N THR A 277 -26.17 -2.05 4.57
CA THR A 277 -25.53 -1.13 3.61
C THR A 277 -26.39 0.10 3.39
N ILE A 278 -25.86 1.09 2.67
CA ILE A 278 -26.67 2.27 2.26
C ILE A 278 -27.85 1.90 1.35
N ASN A 279 -27.78 0.74 0.67
CA ASN A 279 -28.82 0.22 -0.22
C ASN A 279 -29.74 -0.81 0.47
N GLY A 280 -29.71 -0.89 1.81
CA GLY A 280 -30.48 -1.84 2.61
C GLY A 280 -29.66 -3.06 3.07
N GLU A 281 -30.35 -4.04 3.68
CA GLU A 281 -29.72 -5.28 4.16
C GLU A 281 -29.29 -6.15 2.97
N LYS A 282 -28.04 -6.64 3.02
CA LYS A 282 -27.49 -7.54 1.99
C LYS A 282 -26.74 -8.70 2.62
N THR A 283 -26.83 -9.87 2.00
CA THR A 283 -26.03 -11.03 2.39
C THR A 283 -24.68 -10.98 1.67
N ILE A 284 -23.59 -10.88 2.43
CA ILE A 284 -22.23 -10.82 1.93
C ILE A 284 -21.51 -12.11 2.29
N HIS A 285 -20.82 -12.67 1.28
CA HIS A 285 -19.94 -13.83 1.44
C HIS A 285 -18.48 -13.36 1.31
N GLY A 286 -17.55 -14.15 1.84
CA GLY A 286 -16.12 -13.84 1.69
C GLY A 286 -15.23 -14.99 2.12
N ALA A 287 -14.02 -15.01 1.59
CA ALA A 287 -12.97 -15.95 1.96
C ALA A 287 -11.61 -15.25 1.99
N MET A 288 -10.68 -15.83 2.73
CA MET A 288 -9.29 -15.40 2.76
C MET A 288 -8.59 -15.87 1.47
N VAL A 289 -7.99 -14.93 0.73
CA VAL A 289 -7.31 -15.22 -0.54
C VAL A 289 -5.79 -15.26 -0.42
N SER A 290 -5.23 -14.50 0.51
CA SER A 290 -3.79 -14.56 0.79
C SER A 290 -3.44 -14.07 2.18
N LEU A 291 -2.33 -14.61 2.74
CA LEU A 291 -1.65 -14.11 3.92
C LEU A 291 -0.34 -13.48 3.49
N CYS A 292 -0.24 -12.16 3.61
CA CYS A 292 0.97 -11.39 3.34
C CYS A 292 1.74 -11.14 4.65
N GLY A 293 3.05 -11.00 4.54
CA GLY A 293 3.95 -10.75 5.67
C GLY A 293 5.40 -10.98 5.25
N ASP A 294 6.34 -10.64 6.10
CA ASP A 294 7.71 -11.08 5.92
C ASP A 294 7.81 -12.61 6.10
N THR A 295 8.94 -13.20 5.73
CA THR A 295 9.12 -14.66 5.84
C THR A 295 8.93 -15.15 7.28
N LEU A 296 9.40 -14.39 8.27
CA LEU A 296 9.32 -14.76 9.68
C LEU A 296 7.87 -14.80 10.16
N ALA A 297 7.12 -13.73 9.92
CA ALA A 297 5.72 -13.61 10.31
C ALA A 297 4.84 -14.66 9.59
N GLN A 298 5.06 -14.87 8.29
CA GLN A 298 4.34 -15.92 7.56
C GLN A 298 4.65 -17.32 8.10
N HIS A 299 5.92 -17.63 8.43
CA HIS A 299 6.29 -18.91 9.04
C HIS A 299 5.67 -19.08 10.42
N GLU A 300 5.68 -18.04 11.26
CA GLU A 300 5.05 -18.08 12.59
C GLU A 300 3.54 -18.39 12.49
N LEU A 301 2.81 -17.64 11.65
CA LEU A 301 1.36 -17.85 11.50
C LEU A 301 1.04 -19.18 10.85
N ALA A 302 1.79 -19.55 9.81
CA ALA A 302 1.58 -20.79 9.06
C ALA A 302 2.12 -22.05 9.77
N GLY A 303 2.81 -21.89 10.91
CA GLY A 303 3.32 -23.01 11.70
C GLY A 303 4.59 -23.64 11.14
N PHE A 304 5.25 -23.01 10.17
CA PHE A 304 6.57 -23.41 9.69
C PHE A 304 7.67 -23.02 10.68
N LYS A 305 8.86 -23.57 10.47
CA LYS A 305 10.01 -23.26 11.30
C LYS A 305 10.54 -21.86 10.96
N GLU A 306 10.49 -20.96 11.94
CA GLU A 306 10.89 -19.56 11.78
C GLU A 306 12.39 -19.44 11.52
N GLY A 307 13.21 -20.23 12.24
CA GLY A 307 14.64 -20.35 12.01
C GLY A 307 14.97 -21.34 10.89
N VAL A 308 14.77 -20.95 9.63
CA VAL A 308 15.00 -21.83 8.45
C VAL A 308 16.39 -22.45 8.38
N GLY A 309 17.40 -21.82 9.01
CA GLY A 309 18.75 -22.38 9.15
C GLY A 309 18.78 -23.72 9.89
N PHE A 310 17.85 -23.93 10.83
CA PHE A 310 17.74 -25.14 11.66
C PHE A 310 16.73 -26.16 11.11
N ALA A 311 16.18 -25.95 9.92
CA ALA A 311 15.30 -26.90 9.25
C ALA A 311 16.09 -27.69 8.21
N TYR A 312 15.75 -28.96 8.00
CA TYR A 312 16.23 -29.71 6.83
C TYR A 312 15.49 -29.23 5.58
N SER A 313 14.15 -29.31 5.57
CA SER A 313 13.33 -28.68 4.52
C SER A 313 13.15 -27.19 4.79
N LYS A 314 13.85 -26.36 4.04
CA LYS A 314 14.00 -24.91 4.32
C LYS A 314 12.93 -24.02 3.70
N CYS A 315 12.12 -24.55 2.80
CA CYS A 315 11.13 -23.78 2.07
C CYS A 315 9.69 -24.17 2.48
N ARG A 316 8.78 -23.20 2.49
CA ARG A 316 7.35 -23.48 2.74
C ARG A 316 6.59 -23.96 1.48
N HIS A 317 7.19 -23.81 0.29
CA HIS A 317 6.56 -24.20 -0.99
C HIS A 317 7.06 -25.55 -1.52
N CYS A 318 8.27 -25.97 -1.14
CA CYS A 318 8.85 -27.23 -1.56
C CYS A 318 9.67 -27.90 -0.45
N GLU A 319 9.98 -29.18 -0.62
CA GLU A 319 10.78 -29.96 0.30
C GLU A 319 12.26 -29.90 -0.12
N CYS A 320 12.88 -28.71 -0.07
CA CYS A 320 14.27 -28.53 -0.43
C CYS A 320 15.22 -28.70 0.77
N SER A 321 16.31 -29.43 0.58
CA SER A 321 17.46 -29.44 1.49
C SER A 321 18.39 -28.25 1.24
N PHE A 322 19.38 -28.06 2.11
CA PHE A 322 20.42 -27.07 1.88
C PHE A 322 21.27 -27.39 0.66
N GLU A 323 21.60 -28.68 0.49
CA GLU A 323 22.41 -29.21 -0.60
C GLU A 323 21.73 -29.06 -1.95
N ASP A 324 20.42 -29.35 -2.02
CA ASP A 324 19.62 -29.17 -3.24
C ASP A 324 19.60 -27.70 -3.69
N MET A 325 19.48 -26.78 -2.74
CA MET A 325 19.51 -25.34 -3.06
C MET A 325 20.81 -24.88 -3.71
N GLN A 326 21.93 -25.59 -3.49
CA GLN A 326 23.22 -25.24 -4.07
C GLN A 326 23.40 -25.68 -5.51
N SER A 327 22.55 -26.57 -6.00
CA SER A 327 22.75 -27.25 -7.30
C SER A 327 21.51 -27.24 -8.20
N GLN A 328 20.31 -27.03 -7.65
CA GLN A 328 19.05 -27.07 -8.38
C GLN A 328 18.36 -25.71 -8.35
N PHE A 329 18.17 -25.12 -9.50
CA PHE A 329 17.66 -23.73 -9.64
C PHE A 329 16.32 -23.66 -10.41
N ASN A 330 15.67 -24.79 -10.62
CA ASN A 330 14.37 -24.89 -11.26
C ASN A 330 13.34 -25.45 -10.26
N GLU A 331 12.17 -24.82 -10.17
CA GLU A 331 11.11 -25.24 -9.24
C GLU A 331 10.66 -26.68 -9.50
N ASP A 332 10.65 -27.13 -10.76
CA ASP A 332 10.18 -28.47 -11.14
C ASP A 332 11.14 -29.61 -10.71
N ALA A 333 12.36 -29.28 -10.29
CA ALA A 333 13.30 -30.24 -9.74
C ALA A 333 12.98 -30.63 -8.28
N TYR A 334 12.06 -29.89 -7.63
CA TYR A 334 11.72 -30.09 -6.22
C TYR A 334 10.36 -30.76 -6.05
N ILE A 335 10.23 -31.55 -5.00
CA ILE A 335 8.91 -32.02 -4.53
C ILE A 335 8.16 -30.83 -3.98
N LYS A 336 7.08 -30.42 -4.64
CA LYS A 336 6.21 -29.32 -4.19
C LYS A 336 5.43 -29.77 -2.96
N ARG A 337 5.33 -28.90 -1.94
CA ARG A 337 4.44 -29.15 -0.82
C ARG A 337 3.01 -29.04 -1.26
N THR A 338 2.14 -29.84 -0.64
CA THR A 338 0.69 -29.76 -0.78
C THR A 338 0.05 -29.62 0.59
N LEU A 339 -1.16 -29.06 0.64
CA LEU A 339 -1.91 -28.95 1.89
C LEU A 339 -2.09 -30.32 2.56
N GLU A 340 -2.41 -31.34 1.77
CA GLU A 340 -2.60 -32.73 2.25
C GLU A 340 -1.32 -33.27 2.92
N ASN A 341 -0.16 -33.16 2.24
CA ASN A 341 1.11 -33.58 2.82
C ASN A 341 1.48 -32.77 4.06
N HIS A 342 1.24 -31.47 4.06
CA HIS A 342 1.49 -30.61 5.22
C HIS A 342 0.65 -31.04 6.44
N VAL A 343 -0.64 -31.31 6.25
CA VAL A 343 -1.52 -31.83 7.32
C VAL A 343 -1.03 -33.17 7.85
N ARG A 344 -0.68 -34.12 6.95
CA ARG A 344 -0.11 -35.41 7.35
C ARG A 344 1.17 -35.25 8.15
N GLN A 345 2.10 -34.39 7.74
CA GLN A 345 3.35 -34.09 8.46
C GLN A 345 3.08 -33.48 9.85
N CYS A 346 2.08 -32.59 9.96
CA CYS A 346 1.63 -32.08 11.26
C CYS A 346 1.09 -33.18 12.16
N ASP A 347 0.27 -34.09 11.64
CA ASP A 347 -0.28 -35.22 12.38
C ASP A 347 0.83 -36.18 12.89
N GLU A 348 1.86 -36.41 12.09
CA GLU A 348 3.03 -37.22 12.49
C GLU A 348 3.80 -36.55 13.65
N ILE A 349 3.98 -35.22 13.58
CA ILE A 349 4.61 -34.44 14.67
C ILE A 349 3.79 -34.53 15.96
N GLU A 350 2.46 -34.39 15.87
CA GLU A 350 1.57 -34.42 17.03
C GLU A 350 1.49 -35.80 17.66
N LYS A 351 1.48 -36.87 16.87
CA LYS A 351 1.46 -38.27 17.32
C LYS A 351 2.79 -38.79 17.84
N ALA A 352 3.88 -38.03 17.72
CA ALA A 352 5.22 -38.45 18.17
C ALA A 352 5.24 -38.69 19.69
N ASN A 353 5.62 -39.90 20.10
CA ASN A 353 5.56 -40.35 21.50
C ASN A 353 6.64 -39.73 22.40
N THR A 354 7.72 -39.20 21.83
CA THR A 354 8.80 -38.58 22.58
C THR A 354 9.14 -37.20 22.04
N ASP A 355 9.61 -36.32 22.92
CA ASP A 355 10.04 -34.98 22.52
C ASP A 355 11.22 -35.02 21.54
N LEU A 356 12.10 -36.03 21.67
CA LEU A 356 13.22 -36.23 20.75
C LEU A 356 12.72 -36.50 19.32
N LEU A 357 11.79 -37.45 19.17
CA LEU A 357 11.21 -37.78 17.87
C LEU A 357 10.43 -36.60 17.32
N ARG A 358 9.62 -35.93 18.16
CA ARG A 358 8.86 -34.73 17.77
C ARG A 358 9.76 -33.63 17.25
N ASN A 359 10.87 -33.34 17.92
CA ASN A 359 11.83 -32.31 17.51
C ASN A 359 12.59 -32.72 16.24
N SER A 360 12.90 -34.02 16.10
CA SER A 360 13.50 -34.56 14.87
C SER A 360 12.58 -34.35 13.66
N LEU A 361 11.30 -34.75 13.77
CA LEU A 361 10.29 -34.55 12.70
C LEU A 361 10.10 -33.09 12.36
N ARG A 362 10.01 -32.20 13.39
CA ARG A 362 9.92 -30.75 13.19
C ARG A 362 11.12 -30.22 12.38
N THR A 363 12.31 -30.74 12.65
CA THR A 363 13.52 -30.32 11.93
C THR A 363 13.52 -30.87 10.51
N THR A 364 13.14 -32.12 10.32
CA THR A 364 13.06 -32.77 9.01
C THR A 364 12.05 -32.06 8.09
N TYR A 365 10.82 -31.86 8.59
CA TYR A 365 9.77 -31.26 7.78
C TYR A 365 9.83 -29.73 7.70
N GLY A 366 10.61 -29.06 8.57
CA GLY A 366 10.61 -27.61 8.67
C GLY A 366 9.31 -27.03 9.20
N ILE A 367 8.56 -27.82 10.01
CA ILE A 367 7.25 -27.48 10.58
C ILE A 367 7.37 -27.46 12.11
N ASN A 368 6.95 -26.38 12.75
CA ASN A 368 6.95 -26.29 14.21
C ASN A 368 5.66 -26.84 14.85
N ARG A 369 4.52 -26.56 14.21
CA ARG A 369 3.20 -26.90 14.73
C ARG A 369 2.16 -26.88 13.62
N ARG A 370 1.01 -27.50 13.86
CA ARG A 370 -0.19 -27.30 13.03
C ARG A 370 -0.73 -25.90 13.24
N SER A 371 -0.84 -25.10 12.19
CA SER A 371 -1.44 -23.77 12.25
C SER A 371 -2.96 -23.86 12.22
N LYS A 372 -3.63 -22.94 12.92
CA LYS A 372 -5.08 -22.74 12.81
C LYS A 372 -5.54 -22.25 11.44
N LEU A 373 -4.65 -21.74 10.61
CA LEU A 373 -4.97 -21.39 9.22
C LEU A 373 -5.39 -22.58 8.37
N VAL A 374 -4.95 -23.81 8.70
CA VAL A 374 -5.38 -25.03 8.03
C VAL A 374 -6.89 -25.28 8.18
N ASP A 375 -7.48 -24.76 9.26
CA ASP A 375 -8.90 -24.92 9.57
C ASP A 375 -9.77 -23.78 8.97
N PHE A 376 -9.17 -22.82 8.22
CA PHE A 376 -9.93 -21.74 7.57
C PHE A 376 -10.66 -22.26 6.33
N PRO A 377 -11.88 -21.76 6.06
CA PRO A 377 -12.67 -22.27 4.93
C PRO A 377 -11.94 -22.09 3.60
N SER A 378 -11.70 -23.18 2.89
CA SER A 378 -11.05 -23.22 1.57
C SER A 378 -9.72 -22.48 1.46
N PHE A 379 -8.96 -22.41 2.56
CA PHE A 379 -7.64 -21.78 2.59
C PHE A 379 -6.52 -22.82 2.49
N ASP A 380 -5.72 -22.71 1.45
CA ASP A 380 -4.51 -23.52 1.25
C ASP A 380 -3.27 -22.75 1.74
N ILE A 381 -2.75 -23.17 2.89
CA ILE A 381 -1.62 -22.54 3.55
C ILE A 381 -0.33 -22.58 2.71
N ILE A 382 -0.20 -23.50 1.76
CA ILE A 382 0.95 -23.61 0.88
C ILE A 382 0.86 -22.62 -0.29
N ARG A 383 -0.34 -22.54 -0.90
CA ARG A 383 -0.54 -21.73 -2.13
C ARG A 383 -0.87 -20.27 -1.82
N GLN A 384 -1.48 -19.99 -0.65
CA GLN A 384 -2.02 -18.68 -0.32
C GLN A 384 -1.14 -17.88 0.68
N THR A 385 0.12 -18.32 0.86
CA THR A 385 1.15 -17.56 1.60
C THR A 385 2.29 -17.16 0.64
N PRO A 386 2.05 -16.18 -0.27
CA PRO A 386 3.03 -15.82 -1.30
C PRO A 386 4.33 -15.29 -0.69
N GLN A 387 5.43 -15.41 -1.43
CA GLN A 387 6.69 -14.76 -1.09
C GLN A 387 6.54 -13.23 -1.25
N ASP A 388 6.97 -12.46 -0.24
CA ASP A 388 6.99 -11.01 -0.38
C ASP A 388 8.21 -10.54 -1.15
N ILE A 389 7.97 -9.96 -2.32
CA ILE A 389 9.04 -9.51 -3.22
C ILE A 389 9.89 -8.38 -2.65
N MET A 390 9.36 -7.58 -1.72
CA MET A 390 10.14 -6.54 -1.05
C MET A 390 11.22 -7.19 -0.16
N HIS A 391 10.83 -8.11 0.74
CA HIS A 391 11.77 -8.76 1.65
C HIS A 391 12.68 -9.77 0.98
N VAL A 392 12.19 -10.48 -0.05
CA VAL A 392 12.99 -11.47 -0.79
C VAL A 392 14.01 -10.76 -1.66
N ILE A 393 13.59 -9.80 -2.48
CA ILE A 393 14.45 -9.15 -3.47
C ILE A 393 15.15 -7.92 -2.88
N LEU A 394 14.40 -6.90 -2.43
CA LEU A 394 14.98 -5.60 -2.09
C LEU A 394 15.75 -5.61 -0.76
N GLU A 395 15.37 -6.47 0.18
CA GLU A 395 16.04 -6.62 1.48
C GLU A 395 16.83 -7.93 1.62
N GLY A 396 16.90 -8.72 0.57
CA GLY A 396 17.60 -10.01 0.56
C GLY A 396 18.58 -10.16 -0.58
N ILE A 397 18.09 -10.46 -1.77
CA ILE A 397 18.90 -10.83 -2.92
C ILE A 397 19.70 -9.64 -3.45
N ALA A 398 19.05 -8.54 -3.77
CA ALA A 398 19.70 -7.38 -4.38
C ALA A 398 20.83 -6.79 -3.52
N PRO A 399 20.67 -6.54 -2.21
CA PRO A 399 21.79 -6.05 -1.40
C PRO A 399 22.95 -7.05 -1.32
N LEU A 400 22.69 -8.35 -1.28
CA LEU A 400 23.72 -9.39 -1.24
C LEU A 400 24.51 -9.41 -2.55
N GLU A 401 23.84 -9.55 -3.68
CA GLU A 401 24.48 -9.75 -4.98
C GLU A 401 25.21 -8.50 -5.46
N ILE A 402 24.56 -7.32 -5.34
CA ILE A 402 25.22 -6.05 -5.66
C ILE A 402 26.49 -5.86 -4.81
N LYS A 403 26.40 -6.17 -3.53
CA LYS A 403 27.56 -6.07 -2.63
C LYS A 403 28.71 -6.98 -3.07
N CYS A 404 28.43 -8.25 -3.37
CA CYS A 404 29.43 -9.21 -3.81
C CYS A 404 30.08 -8.77 -5.12
N VAL A 405 29.29 -8.33 -6.09
CA VAL A 405 29.81 -7.84 -7.38
C VAL A 405 30.64 -6.57 -7.20
N LEU A 406 30.13 -5.56 -6.50
CA LEU A 406 30.89 -4.31 -6.26
C LEU A 406 32.19 -4.59 -5.50
N ASN A 407 32.16 -5.49 -4.49
CA ASN A 407 33.35 -5.86 -3.75
C ASN A 407 34.41 -6.54 -4.64
N HIS A 408 33.98 -7.46 -5.51
CA HIS A 408 34.85 -8.11 -6.49
C HIS A 408 35.49 -7.09 -7.44
N LEU A 409 34.68 -6.21 -8.05
CA LEU A 409 35.18 -5.19 -8.98
C LEU A 409 36.11 -4.16 -8.34
N VAL A 410 35.90 -3.84 -7.06
CA VAL A 410 36.79 -2.96 -6.29
C VAL A 410 38.10 -3.66 -5.96
N GLN A 411 38.06 -4.93 -5.57
CA GLN A 411 39.27 -5.72 -5.24
C GLN A 411 40.11 -6.04 -6.48
N SER A 412 39.49 -6.27 -7.64
CA SER A 412 40.19 -6.46 -8.91
C SER A 412 40.80 -5.15 -9.48
N GLY A 413 40.45 -4.00 -8.91
CA GLY A 413 40.87 -2.69 -9.39
C GLY A 413 40.12 -2.18 -10.61
N GLU A 414 39.09 -2.89 -11.07
CA GLU A 414 38.27 -2.48 -12.21
C GLU A 414 37.32 -1.31 -11.85
N LEU A 415 36.97 -1.17 -10.56
CA LEU A 415 36.05 -0.17 -10.06
C LEU A 415 36.63 0.58 -8.86
N ASN A 416 36.43 1.90 -8.82
CA ASN A 416 36.74 2.72 -7.66
C ASN A 416 35.45 3.03 -6.89
N LEU A 417 35.40 2.70 -5.60
CA LEU A 417 34.20 2.94 -4.77
C LEU A 417 33.84 4.42 -4.65
N ASP A 418 34.83 5.33 -4.60
CA ASP A 418 34.57 6.77 -4.52
C ASP A 418 33.94 7.29 -5.83
N SER A 419 34.32 6.71 -6.98
CA SER A 419 33.70 7.02 -8.27
C SER A 419 32.23 6.57 -8.29
N VAL A 420 31.92 5.37 -7.78
CA VAL A 420 30.55 4.86 -7.62
C VAL A 420 29.73 5.80 -6.73
N ASN A 421 30.26 6.16 -5.57
CA ASN A 421 29.57 7.06 -4.64
C ASN A 421 29.37 8.45 -5.24
N SER A 422 30.34 8.97 -5.96
CA SER A 422 30.23 10.27 -6.66
C SER A 422 29.15 10.21 -7.75
N ALA A 423 29.08 9.11 -8.51
CA ALA A 423 28.04 8.90 -9.52
C ALA A 423 26.63 8.78 -8.90
N ILE A 424 26.50 8.07 -7.76
CA ILE A 424 25.24 8.00 -7.01
C ILE A 424 24.82 9.38 -6.50
N LEU A 425 25.72 10.13 -5.88
CA LEU A 425 25.42 11.46 -5.34
C LEU A 425 25.09 12.49 -6.43
N GLY A 426 25.81 12.45 -7.57
CA GLY A 426 25.63 13.34 -8.69
C GLY A 426 24.55 12.92 -9.70
N PHE A 427 23.86 11.81 -9.47
CA PHE A 427 22.84 11.32 -10.40
C PHE A 427 21.66 12.29 -10.51
N PRO A 428 21.13 12.56 -11.71
CA PRO A 428 19.99 13.46 -11.92
C PRO A 428 18.67 12.77 -11.56
N TYR A 429 18.40 12.60 -10.25
CA TYR A 429 17.19 11.94 -9.77
C TYR A 429 15.92 12.66 -10.21
N SER A 430 14.90 11.87 -10.57
CA SER A 430 13.56 12.39 -10.79
C SER A 430 13.00 13.01 -9.50
N PRO A 431 12.11 14.00 -9.56
CA PRO A 431 11.46 14.57 -8.38
C PRO A 431 10.75 13.52 -7.50
N LEU A 432 10.34 12.39 -8.08
CA LEU A 432 9.69 11.29 -7.37
C LEU A 432 10.69 10.43 -6.57
N ASP A 433 11.94 10.34 -7.07
CA ASP A 433 12.98 9.49 -6.47
C ASP A 433 13.87 10.23 -5.47
N VAL A 434 13.77 11.57 -5.41
CA VAL A 434 14.60 12.40 -4.50
C VAL A 434 14.52 11.98 -3.05
N ARG A 435 13.34 11.51 -2.60
CA ARG A 435 13.11 11.05 -1.23
C ARG A 435 13.84 9.74 -0.92
N ASP A 436 13.92 8.87 -1.92
CA ASP A 436 14.47 7.52 -1.81
C ASP A 436 15.86 7.41 -2.49
N ARG A 437 16.62 8.51 -2.51
CA ARG A 437 18.00 8.52 -3.00
C ARG A 437 18.83 7.48 -2.26
N PRO A 438 19.59 6.64 -2.96
CA PRO A 438 20.53 5.74 -2.31
C PRO A 438 21.59 6.50 -1.50
N SER A 439 21.90 5.96 -0.35
CA SER A 439 23.00 6.47 0.48
C SER A 439 24.34 5.99 -0.08
N PRO A 440 25.43 6.77 0.06
CA PRO A 440 26.78 6.32 -0.28
C PRO A 440 27.13 5.02 0.43
N ILE A 441 27.83 4.12 -0.26
CA ILE A 441 28.28 2.84 0.25
C ILE A 441 29.64 3.04 0.94
N SER A 442 29.74 2.78 2.24
CA SER A 442 31.03 2.90 2.94
C SER A 442 31.91 1.68 2.68
N PRO A 443 33.25 1.84 2.71
CA PRO A 443 34.18 0.70 2.60
C PRO A 443 33.90 -0.37 3.66
N SER A 444 33.57 0.02 4.90
CA SER A 444 33.23 -0.89 5.99
C SER A 444 31.94 -1.69 5.71
N THR A 445 30.95 -1.08 5.05
CA THR A 445 29.75 -1.77 4.60
C THR A 445 30.08 -2.77 3.50
N LEU A 446 30.88 -2.37 2.52
CA LEU A 446 31.24 -3.23 1.39
C LEU A 446 32.03 -4.47 1.84
N MET A 447 32.95 -4.31 2.79
CA MET A 447 33.79 -5.37 3.32
C MET A 447 33.14 -6.22 4.43
N SER A 448 31.97 -5.82 4.98
CA SER A 448 31.31 -6.57 6.04
C SER A 448 30.81 -7.93 5.55
N THR A 449 30.78 -8.92 6.42
CA THR A 449 30.36 -10.30 6.10
C THR A 449 28.84 -10.47 6.03
N ASP A 450 28.07 -9.48 6.51
CA ASP A 450 26.61 -9.49 6.38
C ASP A 450 26.21 -9.13 4.94
N GLY A 451 25.24 -9.78 4.36
CA GLY A 451 24.76 -9.52 2.99
C GLY A 451 24.02 -8.18 2.83
N LYS A 452 24.37 -7.11 3.56
CA LYS A 452 23.61 -5.85 3.62
C LYS A 452 24.39 -4.68 3.03
N LEU A 453 23.72 -3.83 2.24
CA LEU A 453 24.24 -2.57 1.70
C LEU A 453 23.78 -1.32 2.48
N ARG A 454 23.04 -1.49 3.57
CA ARG A 454 22.51 -0.38 4.40
C ARG A 454 21.62 0.59 3.63
N GLN A 455 20.91 0.10 2.63
CA GLN A 455 19.86 0.82 1.92
C GLN A 455 18.48 0.38 2.42
N SER A 456 17.52 1.29 2.50
CA SER A 456 16.11 0.91 2.68
C SER A 456 15.55 0.26 1.41
N SER A 457 14.42 -0.44 1.49
CA SER A 457 13.78 -1.08 0.31
C SER A 457 13.51 -0.06 -0.80
N GLY A 458 13.04 1.16 -0.47
CA GLY A 458 12.86 2.23 -1.46
C GLY A 458 14.17 2.70 -2.09
N GLN A 459 15.21 2.89 -1.28
CA GLN A 459 16.54 3.26 -1.77
C GLN A 459 17.16 2.14 -2.63
N MET A 460 16.95 0.87 -2.27
CA MET A 460 17.41 -0.26 -3.06
C MET A 460 16.74 -0.32 -4.43
N LEU A 461 15.43 -0.07 -4.50
CA LEU A 461 14.70 -0.03 -5.76
C LEU A 461 15.21 1.10 -6.68
N VAL A 462 15.55 2.26 -6.12
CA VAL A 462 16.18 3.36 -6.89
C VAL A 462 17.59 2.99 -7.28
N LEU A 463 18.39 2.38 -6.39
CA LEU A 463 19.76 1.94 -6.67
C LEU A 463 19.80 0.96 -7.85
N LEU A 464 18.94 -0.07 -7.86
CA LEU A 464 18.84 -1.02 -8.96
C LEU A 464 18.59 -0.33 -10.30
N ARG A 465 17.74 0.69 -10.34
CA ARG A 465 17.43 1.42 -11.56
C ARG A 465 18.57 2.31 -12.07
N ILE A 466 19.36 2.91 -11.16
CA ILE A 466 20.45 3.80 -11.55
C ILE A 466 21.78 3.07 -11.76
N LEU A 467 21.93 1.87 -11.19
CA LEU A 467 23.18 1.12 -11.18
C LEU A 467 23.73 0.84 -12.58
N PRO A 468 22.92 0.51 -13.61
CA PRO A 468 23.40 0.37 -14.97
C PRO A 468 24.10 1.63 -15.50
N PHE A 469 23.55 2.82 -15.23
CA PHE A 469 24.16 4.09 -15.60
C PHE A 469 25.44 4.41 -14.80
N VAL A 470 25.50 3.95 -13.55
CA VAL A 470 26.69 4.12 -12.69
C VAL A 470 27.83 3.23 -13.17
N LEU A 471 27.52 2.03 -13.65
CA LEU A 471 28.49 1.03 -14.14
C LEU A 471 28.76 1.12 -15.64
N GLU A 472 28.11 2.01 -16.38
CA GLU A 472 28.20 2.15 -17.85
C GLU A 472 29.64 2.33 -18.40
N HIS A 473 30.56 2.82 -17.57
CA HIS A 473 31.96 3.01 -17.96
C HIS A 473 32.80 1.72 -17.93
N LEU A 474 32.27 0.66 -17.30
CA LEU A 474 32.89 -0.65 -17.29
C LEU A 474 32.53 -1.41 -18.57
N ASN A 475 33.48 -2.18 -19.08
CA ASN A 475 33.15 -3.19 -20.08
C ASN A 475 32.18 -4.21 -19.49
N VAL A 476 31.17 -4.60 -20.25
CA VAL A 476 30.23 -5.63 -19.82
C VAL A 476 31.00 -6.94 -19.66
N ASN A 477 31.24 -7.33 -18.42
CA ASN A 477 31.81 -8.60 -18.04
C ASN A 477 30.73 -9.46 -17.35
N ALA A 478 31.05 -10.71 -17.02
CA ALA A 478 30.10 -11.64 -16.42
C ALA A 478 29.49 -11.11 -15.10
N TYR A 479 30.25 -10.36 -14.29
CA TYR A 479 29.78 -9.77 -13.03
C TYR A 479 28.78 -8.63 -13.24
N VAL A 480 29.05 -7.76 -14.22
CA VAL A 480 28.10 -6.70 -14.60
C VAL A 480 26.84 -7.32 -15.20
N GLN A 481 27.00 -8.36 -16.06
CA GLN A 481 25.85 -9.08 -16.64
C GLN A 481 24.96 -9.70 -15.57
N LEU A 482 25.54 -10.27 -14.50
CA LEU A 482 24.75 -10.81 -13.38
C LEU A 482 23.83 -9.75 -12.75
N ILE A 483 24.33 -8.51 -12.59
CA ILE A 483 23.51 -7.40 -12.10
C ILE A 483 22.41 -7.04 -13.12
N MET A 484 22.71 -7.04 -14.42
CA MET A 484 21.71 -6.73 -15.45
C MET A 484 20.60 -7.78 -15.48
N ASP A 485 20.95 -9.06 -15.34
CA ASP A 485 19.98 -10.16 -15.25
C ASP A 485 19.08 -10.00 -14.01
N LEU A 486 19.65 -9.64 -12.84
CA LEU A 486 18.87 -9.34 -11.65
C LEU A 486 17.91 -8.16 -11.85
N ILE A 487 18.36 -7.09 -12.52
CA ILE A 487 17.50 -5.92 -12.79
C ILE A 487 16.37 -6.31 -13.73
N GLU A 488 16.60 -7.13 -14.74
CA GLU A 488 15.57 -7.63 -15.65
C GLU A 488 14.52 -8.46 -14.89
N ILE A 489 14.96 -9.37 -13.98
CA ILE A 489 14.08 -10.13 -13.08
C ILE A 489 13.23 -9.16 -12.25
N VAL A 490 13.86 -8.14 -11.64
CA VAL A 490 13.15 -7.14 -10.82
C VAL A 490 12.14 -6.37 -11.64
N GLN A 491 12.48 -5.93 -12.85
CA GLN A 491 11.54 -5.22 -13.73
C GLN A 491 10.31 -6.06 -14.05
N ILE A 492 10.46 -7.37 -14.28
CA ILE A 492 9.34 -8.27 -14.55
C ILE A 492 8.52 -8.52 -13.28
N VAL A 493 9.18 -8.87 -12.17
CA VAL A 493 8.48 -9.23 -10.92
C VAL A 493 7.69 -8.05 -10.33
N PHE A 494 8.16 -6.82 -10.55
CA PHE A 494 7.47 -5.60 -10.11
C PHE A 494 6.49 -5.03 -11.14
N ALA A 495 6.30 -5.69 -12.28
CA ALA A 495 5.35 -5.25 -13.30
C ALA A 495 3.89 -5.43 -12.82
N PRO A 496 3.01 -4.45 -13.07
CA PRO A 496 1.60 -4.51 -12.69
C PRO A 496 0.74 -5.37 -13.64
N VAL A 497 1.25 -5.67 -14.82
CA VAL A 497 0.63 -6.50 -15.87
C VAL A 497 1.68 -7.46 -16.38
N LEU A 498 1.32 -8.73 -16.53
CA LEU A 498 2.19 -9.78 -17.03
C LEU A 498 1.41 -10.70 -17.98
N THR A 499 2.07 -11.18 -19.03
CA THR A 499 1.56 -12.29 -19.85
C THR A 499 2.09 -13.63 -19.36
N ILE A 500 1.40 -14.71 -19.66
CA ILE A 500 1.88 -16.07 -19.37
C ILE A 500 3.22 -16.35 -20.06
N ALA A 501 3.43 -15.77 -21.25
CA ALA A 501 4.71 -15.87 -21.97
C ALA A 501 5.86 -15.19 -21.18
N THR A 502 5.62 -13.99 -20.66
CA THR A 502 6.61 -13.28 -19.82
C THR A 502 6.88 -14.02 -18.51
N VAL A 503 5.88 -14.63 -17.90
CA VAL A 503 6.07 -15.46 -16.70
C VAL A 503 6.91 -16.71 -17.00
N SER A 504 6.68 -17.36 -18.14
CA SER A 504 7.51 -18.50 -18.61
C SER A 504 8.96 -18.06 -18.86
N ARG A 505 9.17 -16.89 -19.47
CA ARG A 505 10.50 -16.29 -19.65
C ARG A 505 11.17 -15.98 -18.31
N LEU A 506 10.43 -15.44 -17.35
CA LEU A 506 10.93 -15.16 -15.99
C LEU A 506 11.47 -16.43 -15.31
N LYS A 507 10.80 -17.56 -15.48
CA LYS A 507 11.25 -18.85 -14.95
C LYS A 507 12.64 -19.22 -15.47
N LEU A 508 12.87 -19.11 -16.79
CA LEU A 508 14.16 -19.39 -17.41
C LEU A 508 15.24 -18.38 -16.98
N LEU A 509 14.87 -17.12 -16.89
CA LEU A 509 15.78 -16.06 -16.48
C LEU A 509 16.29 -16.26 -15.04
N ILE A 510 15.39 -16.62 -14.12
CA ILE A 510 15.75 -16.92 -12.71
C ILE A 510 16.68 -18.14 -12.65
N GLU A 511 16.39 -19.20 -13.40
CA GLU A 511 17.23 -20.41 -13.44
C GLU A 511 18.65 -20.07 -13.94
N SER A 512 18.74 -19.32 -15.06
CA SER A 512 20.02 -18.89 -15.64
C SER A 512 20.78 -17.99 -14.67
N HIS A 513 20.10 -17.03 -14.04
CA HIS A 513 20.70 -16.09 -13.08
C HIS A 513 21.32 -16.81 -11.87
N LEU A 514 20.62 -17.78 -11.28
CA LEU A 514 21.14 -18.53 -10.14
C LEU A 514 22.31 -19.45 -10.51
N LYS A 515 22.32 -20.00 -11.74
CA LYS A 515 23.48 -20.73 -12.28
C LYS A 515 24.69 -19.80 -12.41
N HIS A 516 24.51 -18.64 -13.05
CA HIS A 516 25.57 -17.62 -13.18
C HIS A 516 26.08 -17.16 -11.82
N TRP A 517 25.19 -16.92 -10.85
CA TRP A 517 25.59 -16.58 -9.48
C TRP A 517 26.53 -17.65 -8.89
N LYS A 518 26.16 -18.92 -9.01
CA LYS A 518 26.97 -20.02 -8.44
C LYS A 518 28.28 -20.24 -9.16
N GLU A 519 28.34 -19.98 -10.47
CA GLU A 519 29.58 -20.04 -11.26
C GLU A 519 30.55 -18.91 -10.89
N LEU A 520 30.06 -17.68 -10.73
CA LEU A 520 30.89 -16.51 -10.43
C LEU A 520 31.30 -16.43 -8.95
N PHE A 521 30.48 -16.95 -8.07
CA PHE A 521 30.69 -16.96 -6.61
C PHE A 521 30.59 -18.38 -6.03
N PRO A 522 31.48 -19.32 -6.42
CA PRO A 522 31.41 -20.73 -6.00
C PRO A 522 31.48 -20.91 -4.48
N ASP A 523 32.21 -20.04 -3.78
CA ASP A 523 32.38 -20.06 -2.33
C ASP A 523 31.17 -19.48 -1.58
N HIS A 524 30.26 -18.77 -2.28
CA HIS A 524 29.04 -18.26 -1.69
C HIS A 524 27.91 -19.27 -1.82
N ASN A 525 27.28 -19.57 -0.68
CA ASN A 525 26.11 -20.43 -0.68
C ASN A 525 24.89 -19.66 -1.19
N VAL A 526 24.06 -20.35 -1.99
CA VAL A 526 22.73 -19.88 -2.34
C VAL A 526 21.90 -19.80 -1.06
N THR A 527 21.37 -18.63 -0.79
CA THR A 527 20.58 -18.34 0.41
C THR A 527 19.13 -18.81 0.24
N PRO A 528 18.39 -19.03 1.33
CA PRO A 528 16.96 -19.33 1.23
C PRO A 528 16.15 -18.27 0.43
N LYS A 529 16.52 -16.99 0.53
CA LYS A 529 15.84 -15.93 -0.24
C LYS A 529 16.10 -16.04 -1.76
N GLN A 530 17.31 -16.41 -2.17
CA GLN A 530 17.62 -16.69 -3.57
C GLN A 530 16.84 -17.93 -4.06
N HIS A 531 16.74 -18.99 -3.26
CA HIS A 531 15.90 -20.13 -3.58
C HIS A 531 14.42 -19.75 -3.69
N TYR A 532 13.88 -18.88 -2.83
CA TYR A 532 12.47 -18.47 -2.90
C TYR A 532 12.09 -17.81 -4.23
N MET A 533 13.06 -17.24 -4.94
CA MET A 533 12.84 -16.61 -6.24
C MET A 533 12.32 -17.60 -7.30
N ILE A 534 12.73 -18.88 -7.23
CA ILE A 534 12.28 -19.90 -8.20
C ILE A 534 10.76 -20.16 -8.16
N HIS A 535 10.09 -19.82 -7.04
CA HIS A 535 8.65 -19.99 -6.87
C HIS A 535 7.83 -18.78 -7.34
N LEU A 536 8.47 -17.63 -7.66
CA LEU A 536 7.75 -16.44 -8.08
C LEU A 536 6.92 -16.64 -9.36
N PRO A 537 7.44 -17.33 -10.40
CA PRO A 537 6.64 -17.58 -11.61
C PRO A 537 5.33 -18.33 -11.34
N SER A 538 5.37 -19.45 -10.61
CA SER A 538 4.18 -20.23 -10.26
C SER A 538 3.22 -19.47 -9.34
N GLN A 539 3.73 -18.60 -8.46
CA GLN A 539 2.91 -17.75 -7.62
C GLN A 539 2.23 -16.63 -8.42
N ILE A 540 2.89 -16.05 -9.42
CA ILE A 540 2.29 -15.09 -10.35
C ILE A 540 1.14 -15.75 -11.12
N GLU A 541 1.32 -16.95 -11.64
CA GLU A 541 0.27 -17.70 -12.33
C GLU A 541 -0.92 -18.04 -11.43
N SER A 542 -0.63 -18.29 -10.14
CA SER A 542 -1.65 -18.67 -9.16
C SER A 542 -2.41 -17.47 -8.59
N LEU A 543 -1.72 -16.40 -8.26
CA LEU A 543 -2.23 -15.28 -7.46
C LEU A 543 -2.30 -13.95 -8.22
N GLY A 544 -1.85 -13.90 -9.47
CA GLY A 544 -1.66 -12.65 -10.22
C GLY A 544 -0.34 -11.95 -9.87
N PRO A 545 -0.10 -10.74 -10.39
CA PRO A 545 1.15 -10.02 -10.20
C PRO A 545 1.54 -9.83 -8.73
N MET A 546 2.80 -10.14 -8.39
CA MET A 546 3.28 -10.12 -7.00
C MET A 546 3.22 -8.75 -6.32
N VAL A 547 3.21 -7.66 -7.08
CA VAL A 547 3.01 -6.29 -6.55
C VAL A 547 1.66 -6.12 -5.84
N ARG A 548 0.68 -7.01 -6.10
CA ARG A 548 -0.64 -7.00 -5.45
C ARG A 548 -0.60 -7.53 -4.02
N HIS A 549 0.44 -8.28 -3.66
CA HIS A 549 0.67 -8.91 -2.35
C HIS A 549 1.82 -8.28 -1.57
N MET A 550 2.52 -7.30 -2.13
CA MET A 550 3.73 -6.70 -1.57
C MET A 550 3.47 -5.98 -0.24
N CYS A 551 4.33 -6.24 0.76
CA CYS A 551 4.17 -5.75 2.13
C CYS A 551 4.43 -4.25 2.31
N MET A 552 5.12 -3.58 1.40
CA MET A 552 5.58 -2.19 1.52
C MET A 552 4.49 -1.20 1.95
N ARG A 553 3.25 -1.36 1.45
CA ARG A 553 2.13 -0.46 1.81
C ARG A 553 1.57 -0.75 3.19
N PHE A 554 1.56 -2.02 3.59
CA PHE A 554 1.16 -2.41 4.95
C PHE A 554 2.16 -1.88 5.97
N GLU A 555 3.47 -1.99 5.73
CA GLU A 555 4.50 -1.42 6.59
C GLU A 555 4.43 0.09 6.66
N SER A 556 4.09 0.76 5.56
CA SER A 556 3.85 2.21 5.57
C SER A 556 2.73 2.61 6.55
N LYS A 557 1.74 1.75 6.79
CA LYS A 557 0.68 1.96 7.80
C LYS A 557 1.23 1.99 9.22
N HIS A 558 2.33 1.27 9.51
CA HIS A 558 2.99 1.26 10.82
C HIS A 558 3.45 2.65 11.27
N CYS A 559 3.83 3.51 10.31
CA CYS A 559 4.26 4.89 10.63
C CYS A 559 3.17 5.66 11.40
N LEU A 560 1.89 5.43 11.09
CA LEU A 560 0.77 6.05 11.79
C LEU A 560 0.75 5.65 13.27
N PHE A 561 0.89 4.35 13.54
CA PHE A 561 0.88 3.83 14.92
C PHE A 561 2.13 4.25 15.71
N LYS A 562 3.31 4.25 15.08
CA LYS A 562 4.55 4.76 15.70
C LYS A 562 4.41 6.24 16.10
N GLN A 563 3.80 7.06 15.24
CA GLN A 563 3.54 8.47 15.52
C GLN A 563 2.54 8.68 16.66
N TRP A 564 1.49 7.86 16.74
CA TRP A 564 0.55 7.94 17.86
C TRP A 564 1.18 7.44 19.15
N ALA A 565 1.91 6.31 19.10
CA ALA A 565 2.59 5.73 20.26
C ALA A 565 3.58 6.70 20.92
N SER A 566 4.29 7.51 20.14
CA SER A 566 5.27 8.49 20.66
C SER A 566 4.69 9.51 21.65
N LYS A 567 3.36 9.62 21.72
CA LYS A 567 2.63 10.55 22.60
C LYS A 567 1.90 9.87 23.76
N LEU A 568 2.01 8.53 23.86
CA LEU A 568 1.34 7.74 24.89
C LEU A 568 2.26 7.47 26.08
N ASN A 569 1.65 7.18 27.22
CA ASN A 569 2.37 6.82 28.46
C ASN A 569 2.64 5.30 28.59
N PHE A 570 2.40 4.53 27.56
CA PHE A 570 2.61 3.07 27.46
C PHE A 570 1.92 2.18 28.52
N LYS A 571 1.01 2.72 29.34
CA LYS A 571 0.27 1.89 30.33
C LYS A 571 -0.64 0.86 29.67
N ASN A 572 -1.47 1.28 28.71
CA ASN A 572 -2.38 0.43 27.95
C ASN A 572 -2.26 0.77 26.47
N VAL A 573 -1.05 0.62 25.93
CA VAL A 573 -0.71 1.11 24.60
C VAL A 573 -1.59 0.50 23.50
N CYS A 574 -1.80 -0.83 23.50
CA CYS A 574 -2.64 -1.49 22.49
C CYS A 574 -4.07 -0.93 22.51
N LYS A 575 -4.71 -0.85 23.70
CA LYS A 575 -6.06 -0.28 23.85
C LYS A 575 -6.14 1.15 23.33
N SER A 576 -5.14 1.97 23.67
CA SER A 576 -5.13 3.37 23.24
C SER A 576 -4.97 3.50 21.72
N LEU A 577 -4.07 2.73 21.13
CA LEU A 577 -3.81 2.77 19.68
C LEU A 577 -4.98 2.24 18.88
N ILE A 578 -5.57 1.10 19.27
CA ILE A 578 -6.69 0.52 18.54
C ILE A 578 -7.94 1.42 18.62
N ASN A 579 -8.25 1.97 19.79
CA ASN A 579 -9.36 2.92 19.93
C ASN A 579 -9.15 4.18 19.10
N GLN A 580 -7.93 4.70 19.07
CA GLN A 580 -7.60 5.86 18.23
C GLN A 580 -7.74 5.54 16.75
N ASN A 581 -7.33 4.34 16.33
CA ASN A 581 -7.50 3.88 14.94
C ASN A 581 -8.98 3.72 14.58
N GLN A 582 -9.81 3.13 15.46
CA GLN A 582 -11.24 2.95 15.19
C GLN A 582 -11.97 4.30 15.08
N ILE A 583 -11.63 5.27 15.93
CA ILE A 583 -12.11 6.63 15.80
C ILE A 583 -11.66 7.25 14.46
N TYR A 584 -10.41 7.08 14.08
CA TYR A 584 -9.87 7.61 12.82
C TYR A 584 -10.58 6.99 11.61
N GLU A 585 -10.78 5.67 11.59
CA GLU A 585 -11.45 4.96 10.49
C GLU A 585 -12.94 5.33 10.39
N SER A 586 -13.65 5.46 11.52
CA SER A 586 -15.07 5.84 11.51
C SER A 586 -15.32 7.21 10.88
N CYS A 587 -14.37 8.12 11.03
CA CYS A 587 -14.51 9.48 10.53
C CYS A 587 -14.17 9.65 9.05
N GLN A 588 -13.62 8.63 8.41
CA GLN A 588 -13.37 8.66 6.97
C GLN A 588 -14.67 8.71 6.16
N ASN A 589 -15.77 8.19 6.70
CA ASN A 589 -17.08 8.17 6.06
C ASN A 589 -17.94 9.44 6.30
N VAL A 590 -17.42 10.43 7.04
CA VAL A 590 -18.15 11.68 7.36
C VAL A 590 -18.50 12.47 6.09
N ASP A 591 -17.55 12.57 5.18
CA ASP A 591 -17.73 13.20 3.87
C ASP A 591 -17.23 12.24 2.79
N PRO A 592 -18.14 11.52 2.13
CA PRO A 592 -17.77 10.56 1.09
C PRO A 592 -16.94 11.18 -0.04
N SER A 593 -17.13 12.46 -0.34
CA SER A 593 -16.36 13.15 -1.38
C SER A 593 -14.88 13.35 -1.02
N LYS A 594 -14.56 13.31 0.28
CA LYS A 594 -13.20 13.49 0.83
C LYS A 594 -12.61 12.24 1.44
N HIS A 595 -13.20 11.07 1.16
CA HIS A 595 -12.70 9.82 1.71
C HIS A 595 -11.23 9.58 1.29
N PRO A 596 -10.33 9.24 2.23
CA PRO A 596 -8.88 9.18 1.96
C PRO A 596 -8.46 8.15 0.90
N ILE A 597 -9.26 7.12 0.64
CA ILE A 597 -9.01 6.16 -0.46
C ILE A 597 -9.05 6.88 -1.81
N PHE A 598 -9.94 7.86 -1.98
CA PHE A 598 -10.13 8.60 -3.22
C PHE A 598 -9.39 9.96 -3.23
N SER A 599 -8.68 10.28 -2.14
CA SER A 599 -7.81 11.47 -2.09
C SER A 599 -6.66 11.33 -3.09
N ASN A 600 -6.24 12.45 -3.65
CA ASN A 600 -5.20 12.53 -4.69
C ASN A 600 -5.55 11.68 -5.94
N GLU A 601 -6.84 11.42 -6.17
CA GLU A 601 -7.28 10.83 -7.44
C GLU A 601 -7.07 11.86 -8.55
N LYS A 602 -7.45 13.10 -8.26
CA LYS A 602 -7.20 14.27 -9.13
C LYS A 602 -6.88 15.48 -8.25
N GLU A 603 -5.67 16.01 -8.38
CA GLU A 603 -5.25 17.26 -7.78
C GLU A 603 -4.54 18.11 -8.83
N MET A 604 -4.68 19.42 -8.77
CA MET A 604 -4.05 20.32 -9.73
C MET A 604 -3.37 21.50 -9.05
N GLY A 605 -2.41 22.07 -9.77
CA GLY A 605 -1.72 23.28 -9.38
C GLY A 605 -2.58 24.54 -9.54
N PRO A 606 -1.99 25.72 -9.25
CA PRO A 606 -2.65 26.98 -9.50
C PRO A 606 -3.14 27.07 -10.94
N VAL A 607 -4.36 27.55 -11.10
CA VAL A 607 -5.01 27.76 -12.38
C VAL A 607 -4.54 29.08 -13.01
N SER A 608 -4.29 29.05 -14.31
CA SER A 608 -3.99 30.24 -15.12
C SER A 608 -4.96 30.29 -16.30
N GLU A 609 -5.44 31.47 -16.65
CA GLU A 609 -6.23 31.63 -17.87
C GLU A 609 -5.37 31.38 -19.12
N VAL A 610 -5.96 30.77 -20.12
CA VAL A 610 -5.28 30.53 -21.39
C VAL A 610 -5.30 31.80 -22.23
N ARG A 611 -4.12 32.32 -22.58
CA ARG A 611 -3.99 33.59 -23.30
C ARG A 611 -4.38 33.50 -24.77
N ASP A 612 -4.20 32.34 -25.40
CA ASP A 612 -4.51 32.10 -26.81
C ASP A 612 -5.62 31.03 -26.94
N LEU A 613 -6.83 31.47 -26.64
CA LEU A 613 -8.01 30.61 -26.68
C LEU A 613 -8.34 30.13 -28.10
N GLN A 614 -8.06 30.93 -29.16
CA GLN A 614 -8.43 30.57 -30.54
C GLN A 614 -7.59 29.37 -31.06
N TYR A 615 -6.27 29.41 -30.85
CA TYR A 615 -5.40 28.31 -31.21
C TYR A 615 -5.73 27.03 -30.43
N LEU A 616 -5.90 27.17 -29.12
CA LEU A 616 -6.24 26.05 -28.25
C LEU A 616 -7.61 25.47 -28.59
N HIS A 617 -8.62 26.31 -28.85
CA HIS A 617 -9.97 25.86 -29.21
C HIS A 617 -9.96 25.04 -30.51
N GLY A 618 -9.16 25.40 -31.51
CA GLY A 618 -8.99 24.60 -32.73
C GLY A 618 -8.47 23.21 -32.42
N LYS A 619 -7.33 23.13 -31.73
CA LYS A 619 -6.67 21.87 -31.37
C LYS A 619 -7.54 20.95 -30.47
N LEU A 620 -8.13 21.51 -29.43
CA LEU A 620 -9.02 20.77 -28.52
C LEU A 620 -10.31 20.32 -29.19
N ARG A 621 -10.86 21.14 -30.08
CA ARG A 621 -12.06 20.79 -30.85
C ARG A 621 -11.80 19.60 -31.75
N ASP A 622 -10.68 19.63 -32.50
CA ASP A 622 -10.28 18.52 -33.37
C ASP A 622 -10.04 17.23 -32.57
N PHE A 623 -9.41 17.36 -31.39
CA PHE A 623 -9.13 16.23 -30.51
C PHE A 623 -10.41 15.66 -29.84
N LEU A 624 -11.32 16.53 -29.37
CA LEU A 624 -12.51 16.10 -28.62
C LEU A 624 -13.71 15.81 -29.51
N GLY A 625 -13.69 16.25 -30.77
CA GLY A 625 -14.83 16.11 -31.69
C GLY A 625 -16.07 16.95 -31.28
N PHE A 626 -15.91 17.92 -30.37
CA PHE A 626 -17.00 18.79 -29.91
C PHE A 626 -17.04 20.11 -30.70
N SER A 627 -18.24 20.57 -30.96
CA SER A 627 -18.46 21.84 -31.68
C SER A 627 -18.18 23.09 -30.85
N GLU A 628 -18.30 23.02 -29.52
CA GLU A 628 -18.11 24.17 -28.61
C GLU A 628 -17.40 23.75 -27.30
N ILE A 629 -16.36 24.50 -26.92
CA ILE A 629 -15.68 24.46 -25.64
C ILE A 629 -16.05 25.77 -24.93
N ASN A 630 -16.68 25.65 -23.76
CA ASN A 630 -17.13 26.84 -23.02
C ASN A 630 -16.03 27.49 -22.22
N HIS A 631 -15.14 26.66 -21.63
CA HIS A 631 -14.11 27.15 -20.73
C HIS A 631 -12.88 26.22 -20.73
N ALA A 632 -11.69 26.77 -20.83
CA ALA A 632 -10.44 26.02 -20.67
C ALA A 632 -9.45 26.83 -19.82
N VAL A 633 -8.80 26.17 -18.89
CA VAL A 633 -7.75 26.74 -18.05
C VAL A 633 -6.51 25.88 -18.09
N SER A 634 -5.34 26.49 -17.92
CA SER A 634 -4.07 25.77 -17.83
C SER A 634 -3.59 25.64 -16.38
N VAL A 635 -2.90 24.54 -16.07
CA VAL A 635 -2.28 24.30 -14.77
C VAL A 635 -0.83 23.87 -14.93
N LYS A 636 0.02 24.21 -13.96
CA LYS A 636 1.45 23.89 -14.01
C LYS A 636 1.77 22.43 -13.65
N TRP A 637 0.89 21.80 -12.89
CA TRP A 637 1.04 20.39 -12.54
C TRP A 637 -0.35 19.77 -12.26
N LEU A 638 -0.41 18.48 -12.51
CA LEU A 638 -1.59 17.64 -12.30
C LEU A 638 -1.18 16.36 -11.60
N VAL A 639 -1.99 15.91 -10.64
CA VAL A 639 -1.90 14.57 -10.07
C VAL A 639 -3.08 13.77 -10.56
N ILE A 640 -2.83 12.62 -11.17
CA ILE A 640 -3.87 11.63 -11.54
C ILE A 640 -3.43 10.27 -11.02
N ASN A 641 -4.34 9.56 -10.36
CA ASN A 641 -4.10 8.22 -9.80
C ASN A 641 -2.83 8.17 -8.91
N GLY A 642 -2.51 9.28 -8.22
CA GLY A 642 -1.34 9.41 -7.35
C GLY A 642 -0.03 9.72 -8.08
N ASN A 643 -0.02 9.82 -9.40
CA ASN A 643 1.15 10.21 -10.20
C ASN A 643 1.10 11.69 -10.54
N LYS A 644 2.21 12.38 -10.34
CA LYS A 644 2.32 13.83 -10.56
C LYS A 644 3.01 14.13 -11.88
N TYR A 645 2.32 14.88 -12.74
CA TYR A 645 2.83 15.41 -14.00
C TYR A 645 3.12 16.89 -13.84
N ILE A 646 4.28 17.31 -14.30
CA ILE A 646 4.75 18.70 -14.20
C ILE A 646 5.11 19.16 -15.62
N THR A 647 4.57 20.29 -16.06
CA THR A 647 4.87 20.87 -17.38
C THR A 647 6.38 21.08 -17.54
N GLU A 648 6.92 20.84 -18.74
CA GLU A 648 8.33 20.92 -19.14
C GLU A 648 9.30 20.02 -18.36
N LYS A 649 8.77 19.05 -17.59
CA LYS A 649 9.61 18.14 -16.78
C LYS A 649 9.23 16.68 -16.89
N SER A 650 7.92 16.38 -16.86
CA SER A 650 7.44 15.00 -16.86
C SER A 650 7.25 14.50 -18.28
N LEU A 651 7.62 13.22 -18.49
CA LEU A 651 7.20 12.47 -19.66
C LEU A 651 6.05 11.56 -19.31
N ILE A 652 5.20 11.31 -20.28
CA ILE A 652 4.10 10.33 -20.24
C ILE A 652 4.38 9.22 -21.26
N LEU A 653 3.82 8.05 -21.05
CA LEU A 653 3.67 7.03 -22.07
C LEU A 653 2.29 7.28 -22.71
N ALA A 654 2.32 8.02 -23.83
CA ALA A 654 1.10 8.52 -24.44
C ALA A 654 0.44 7.50 -25.36
N ASN A 655 1.24 6.70 -26.06
CA ASN A 655 0.76 5.76 -27.06
C ASN A 655 1.71 4.58 -27.24
N VAL A 656 1.31 3.59 -28.00
CA VAL A 656 2.11 2.46 -28.43
C VAL A 656 2.10 2.43 -29.96
N LEU A 657 3.26 2.59 -30.55
CA LEU A 657 3.44 2.55 -32.01
C LEU A 657 3.56 1.11 -32.50
N ASN A 658 3.50 0.92 -33.81
CA ASN A 658 3.65 -0.40 -34.47
C ASN A 658 4.91 -1.15 -33.95
N GLY A 659 4.76 -2.43 -33.66
CA GLY A 659 5.85 -3.28 -33.15
C GLY A 659 6.10 -3.12 -31.64
N ASN A 660 5.09 -2.74 -30.85
CA ASN A 660 5.18 -2.53 -29.39
C ASN A 660 6.26 -1.52 -28.99
N THR A 661 6.41 -0.45 -29.76
CA THR A 661 7.36 0.62 -29.47
C THR A 661 6.66 1.71 -28.62
N PRO A 662 7.15 2.05 -27.42
CA PRO A 662 6.53 3.08 -26.58
C PRO A 662 6.71 4.46 -27.19
N GLU A 663 5.67 5.26 -27.26
CA GLU A 663 5.72 6.67 -27.58
C GLU A 663 5.72 7.48 -26.28
N PHE A 664 6.90 7.94 -25.90
CA PHE A 664 7.02 8.87 -24.76
C PHE A 664 6.78 10.30 -25.23
N GLY A 665 6.19 11.13 -24.37
CA GLY A 665 5.95 12.52 -24.70
C GLY A 665 6.25 13.46 -23.53
N LEU A 666 6.98 14.56 -23.81
CA LEU A 666 7.24 15.61 -22.82
C LEU A 666 5.98 16.47 -22.66
N VAL A 667 5.45 16.52 -21.45
CA VAL A 667 4.28 17.35 -21.12
C VAL A 667 4.64 18.83 -21.27
N LYS A 668 4.06 19.49 -22.26
CA LYS A 668 4.24 20.92 -22.53
C LYS A 668 3.22 21.76 -21.79
N SER A 669 1.97 21.37 -21.85
CA SER A 669 0.85 22.07 -21.21
C SER A 669 -0.15 21.07 -20.62
N ILE A 670 -0.87 21.51 -19.62
CA ILE A 670 -1.93 20.73 -18.98
C ILE A 670 -3.17 21.60 -18.97
N PHE A 671 -4.26 21.12 -19.55
CA PHE A 671 -5.53 21.86 -19.65
C PHE A 671 -6.64 21.15 -18.88
N LEU A 672 -7.46 21.93 -18.20
CA LEU A 672 -8.75 21.51 -17.69
C LEU A 672 -9.84 22.14 -18.55
N VAL A 673 -10.58 21.31 -19.25
CA VAL A 673 -11.65 21.72 -20.20
C VAL A 673 -13.00 21.51 -19.54
N ASP A 674 -13.86 22.53 -19.55
CA ASP A 674 -15.22 22.54 -19.00
C ASP A 674 -15.30 21.97 -17.57
N SER A 675 -14.24 22.16 -16.77
CA SER A 675 -14.12 21.68 -15.39
C SER A 675 -14.26 20.15 -15.21
N LYS A 676 -14.13 19.38 -16.30
CA LYS A 676 -14.37 17.92 -16.31
C LYS A 676 -13.20 17.12 -16.87
N LEU A 677 -12.62 17.55 -17.98
CA LEU A 677 -11.65 16.79 -18.75
C LEU A 677 -10.23 17.36 -18.57
N TYR A 678 -9.28 16.53 -18.24
CA TYR A 678 -7.87 16.89 -18.20
C TYR A 678 -7.17 16.43 -19.47
N CYS A 679 -6.69 17.37 -20.28
CA CYS A 679 -5.92 17.12 -21.48
C CYS A 679 -4.44 17.46 -21.24
N LEU A 680 -3.56 16.55 -21.61
CA LEU A 680 -2.11 16.78 -21.63
C LEU A 680 -1.70 17.08 -23.07
N GLU A 681 -1.13 18.26 -23.30
CA GLU A 681 -0.41 18.56 -24.52
C GLU A 681 1.04 18.09 -24.33
N TYR A 682 1.50 17.25 -25.24
CA TYR A 682 2.84 16.68 -25.16
C TYR A 682 3.58 16.78 -26.49
N GLN A 683 4.89 16.83 -26.39
CA GLN A 683 5.79 16.75 -27.52
C GLN A 683 6.31 15.32 -27.63
N PRO A 684 5.98 14.58 -28.71
CA PRO A 684 6.40 13.18 -28.86
C PRO A 684 7.92 13.06 -28.94
N PHE A 685 8.46 12.00 -28.31
CA PHE A 685 9.84 11.56 -28.40
C PHE A 685 9.89 10.31 -29.23
N GLN A 686 10.78 10.23 -30.19
CA GLN A 686 10.99 9.03 -30.99
C GLN A 686 11.78 8.01 -30.16
N SER A 687 11.16 6.87 -29.83
CA SER A 687 11.86 5.75 -29.22
C SER A 687 12.73 5.04 -30.26
N ILE A 688 14.03 4.87 -29.97
CA ILE A 688 15.00 4.22 -30.86
C ILE A 688 15.06 2.72 -30.55
N CYS A 689 15.36 2.37 -29.30
CA CYS A 689 15.45 0.99 -28.82
C CYS A 689 15.40 0.93 -27.29
N PHE A 690 15.20 -0.27 -26.77
CA PHE A 690 15.49 -0.57 -25.36
C PHE A 690 16.97 -0.97 -25.25
N ASP A 691 17.78 -0.13 -24.62
CA ASP A 691 19.20 -0.40 -24.40
C ASP A 691 19.38 -1.26 -23.14
N ARG A 692 19.76 -2.51 -23.34
CA ARG A 692 19.97 -3.46 -22.26
C ARG A 692 21.17 -3.14 -21.37
N ASN A 693 22.16 -2.36 -21.87
CA ASN A 693 23.33 -2.00 -21.07
C ASN A 693 23.00 -0.97 -19.98
N VAL A 694 21.96 -0.16 -20.19
CA VAL A 694 21.48 0.82 -19.22
C VAL A 694 20.07 0.53 -18.73
N MET A 695 19.43 -0.53 -19.23
CA MET A 695 18.07 -0.98 -18.85
C MET A 695 17.02 0.12 -18.99
N ALA A 696 17.08 0.90 -20.07
CA ALA A 696 16.24 2.05 -20.34
C ALA A 696 15.95 2.21 -21.84
N TYR A 697 14.90 2.93 -22.19
CA TYR A 697 14.62 3.26 -23.58
C TYR A 697 15.47 4.44 -24.03
N GLN A 698 16.26 4.25 -25.09
CA GLN A 698 16.94 5.34 -25.80
C GLN A 698 15.91 6.08 -26.64
N VAL A 699 15.91 7.42 -26.54
CA VAL A 699 14.96 8.27 -27.25
C VAL A 699 15.69 9.42 -27.93
N GLU A 700 15.13 9.86 -29.07
CA GLU A 700 15.57 11.08 -29.74
C GLU A 700 14.73 12.26 -29.23
N VAL A 701 15.45 13.31 -28.80
CA VAL A 701 14.78 14.54 -28.34
C VAL A 701 14.27 15.29 -29.57
N PRO A 702 12.97 15.60 -29.64
CA PRO A 702 12.39 16.24 -30.81
C PRO A 702 12.97 17.63 -31.03
N HIS A 703 13.09 18.03 -32.29
CA HIS A 703 13.42 19.41 -32.64
C HIS A 703 12.31 20.38 -32.20
N LEU A 704 12.67 21.60 -31.82
CA LEU A 704 11.74 22.62 -31.29
C LEU A 704 10.55 22.94 -32.23
N ALA A 705 10.65 22.63 -33.53
CA ALA A 705 9.59 22.85 -34.54
C ALA A 705 8.60 21.67 -34.68
N GLN A 706 8.77 20.57 -33.94
CA GLN A 706 7.89 19.43 -34.07
C GLN A 706 6.51 19.72 -33.41
N ALA A 707 5.44 19.29 -34.09
CA ALA A 707 4.08 19.50 -33.62
C ALA A 707 3.85 18.82 -32.28
N THR A 708 3.09 19.46 -31.40
CA THR A 708 2.61 18.88 -30.16
C THR A 708 1.29 18.14 -30.37
N GLU A 709 1.05 17.09 -29.59
CA GLU A 709 -0.15 16.27 -29.63
C GLU A 709 -0.93 16.40 -28.31
N LEU A 710 -2.18 15.96 -28.32
CA LEU A 710 -3.05 15.96 -27.16
C LEU A 710 -3.41 14.53 -26.78
N VAL A 711 -3.47 14.26 -25.47
CA VAL A 711 -4.00 13.02 -24.91
C VAL A 711 -4.90 13.32 -23.72
N ASP A 712 -5.97 12.54 -23.58
CA ASP A 712 -6.78 12.53 -22.35
C ASP A 712 -5.93 11.93 -21.22
N ALA A 713 -5.74 12.70 -20.16
CA ALA A 713 -4.91 12.28 -19.04
C ALA A 713 -5.46 11.03 -18.30
N GLU A 714 -6.69 10.64 -18.55
CA GLU A 714 -7.31 9.43 -18.00
C GLU A 714 -7.11 8.20 -18.93
N LYS A 715 -6.62 8.39 -20.15
CA LYS A 715 -6.41 7.35 -21.17
C LYS A 715 -4.94 7.05 -21.47
N LEU A 716 -4.04 7.43 -20.57
CA LEU A 716 -2.62 7.10 -20.74
C LEU A 716 -2.40 5.58 -20.74
N VAL A 717 -1.48 5.10 -21.55
CA VAL A 717 -1.07 3.67 -21.60
C VAL A 717 -0.58 3.22 -20.22
N ASP A 718 0.23 4.07 -19.59
CA ASP A 718 0.68 3.91 -18.22
C ASP A 718 0.66 5.25 -17.48
N PHE A 719 0.18 5.23 -16.23
CA PHE A 719 0.08 6.44 -15.41
C PHE A 719 1.40 6.83 -14.74
N THR A 720 2.48 6.10 -14.93
CA THR A 720 3.79 6.47 -14.39
C THR A 720 4.28 7.77 -15.03
N SER A 721 4.71 8.72 -14.19
CA SER A 721 5.43 9.90 -14.69
C SER A 721 6.89 9.52 -14.89
N TYR A 722 7.38 9.67 -16.14
CA TYR A 722 8.74 9.36 -16.54
C TYR A 722 9.60 10.63 -16.61
N TYR A 723 10.93 10.43 -16.68
CA TYR A 723 11.91 11.52 -16.76
C TYR A 723 13.06 11.09 -17.66
N THR A 724 13.67 12.05 -18.34
CA THR A 724 14.85 11.81 -19.17
C THR A 724 16.14 11.82 -18.35
N ILE A 725 17.08 11.01 -18.79
CA ILE A 725 18.47 10.99 -18.33
C ILE A 725 19.36 11.17 -19.56
N SER A 726 20.20 12.21 -19.56
CA SER A 726 21.18 12.44 -20.65
C SER A 726 22.55 11.91 -20.25
N ARG A 727 23.13 11.05 -21.08
CA ARG A 727 24.45 10.46 -20.90
C ARG A 727 25.17 10.32 -22.24
N LYS A 728 26.44 10.75 -22.29
CA LYS A 728 27.29 10.62 -23.47
C LYS A 728 26.65 11.14 -24.77
N GLY A 729 25.85 12.21 -24.69
CA GLY A 729 25.13 12.79 -25.82
C GLY A 729 23.87 12.05 -26.25
N GLN A 730 23.50 10.95 -25.55
CA GLN A 730 22.25 10.22 -25.75
C GLN A 730 21.26 10.54 -24.64
N THR A 731 19.97 10.40 -24.95
CA THR A 731 18.88 10.62 -24.00
C THR A 731 18.13 9.31 -23.78
N TYR A 732 17.86 9.03 -22.51
CA TYR A 732 17.19 7.81 -22.10
C TYR A 732 15.96 8.12 -21.26
N VAL A 733 14.94 7.26 -21.35
CA VAL A 733 13.79 7.21 -20.45
C VAL A 733 13.91 5.97 -19.58
N GLN A 734 14.08 6.19 -18.28
CA GLN A 734 14.19 5.12 -17.29
C GLN A 734 12.82 4.58 -16.93
N VAL A 735 12.66 3.25 -16.97
CA VAL A 735 11.43 2.57 -16.59
C VAL A 735 11.50 2.01 -15.17
N LYS A 736 10.35 1.88 -14.52
CA LYS A 736 10.25 1.32 -13.15
C LYS A 736 10.04 -0.18 -13.15
N TYR A 737 9.46 -0.71 -14.22
CA TYR A 737 9.13 -2.12 -14.42
C TYR A 737 9.04 -2.42 -15.91
N TYR A 738 8.92 -3.68 -16.25
CA TYR A 738 8.79 -4.14 -17.63
C TYR A 738 7.48 -3.63 -18.26
N LEU A 739 7.60 -2.87 -19.34
CA LEU A 739 6.48 -2.22 -20.02
C LEU A 739 5.87 -3.07 -21.14
N GLY A 740 6.54 -4.11 -21.63
CA GLY A 740 6.11 -4.85 -22.81
C GLY A 740 4.66 -5.35 -22.70
N ASP A 741 4.31 -6.00 -21.61
CA ASP A 741 2.97 -6.55 -21.41
C ASP A 741 1.91 -5.46 -21.13
N VAL A 742 2.29 -4.32 -20.56
CA VAL A 742 1.40 -3.15 -20.38
C VAL A 742 1.01 -2.58 -21.74
N MET A 743 1.99 -2.46 -22.65
CA MET A 743 1.77 -1.98 -24.01
C MET A 743 0.95 -2.96 -24.84
N GLU A 744 1.20 -4.26 -24.71
CA GLU A 744 0.46 -5.31 -25.40
C GLU A 744 -1.02 -5.33 -24.96
N LEU A 745 -1.28 -5.19 -23.67
CA LEU A 745 -2.63 -5.10 -23.13
C LEU A 745 -3.37 -3.86 -23.66
N HIS A 746 -2.68 -2.72 -23.76
CA HIS A 746 -3.27 -1.49 -24.29
C HIS A 746 -3.70 -1.66 -25.75
N ASN A 747 -2.85 -2.25 -26.57
CA ASN A 747 -3.17 -2.52 -27.99
C ASN A 747 -4.37 -3.47 -28.13
N SER A 748 -4.38 -4.56 -27.38
CA SER A 748 -5.50 -5.53 -27.44
C SER A 748 -6.84 -4.93 -26.97
N SER A 749 -6.81 -3.92 -26.10
CA SER A 749 -8.01 -3.23 -25.63
C SER A 749 -8.53 -2.19 -26.64
N ASN A 750 -7.68 -1.68 -27.53
CA ASN A 750 -8.06 -0.73 -28.57
C ASN A 750 -8.58 -1.43 -29.86
N ASP A 751 -8.23 -2.69 -30.08
CA ASP A 751 -8.68 -3.49 -31.22
C ASP A 751 -10.03 -4.17 -30.98
N SER A 752 -10.53 -4.18 -29.74
CA SER A 752 -11.84 -4.74 -29.32
C SER A 752 -12.90 -3.65 -29.19
#